data_09b0d5ab771e4bb7b908f065a123dab3
#
_entry.id   09b0d5ab771e4bb7b908f065a123dab3
#
_cell.length_a   1.000
_cell.length_b   1.000
_cell.length_c   1.000
_cell.angle_alpha   90.00
_cell.angle_beta   90.00
_cell.angle_gamma   90.00
#
_symmetry.space_group_name_H-M   'P 1'
#
loop_
_entity.id
_entity.type
_entity.pdbx_description
1 polymer ?
#
loop_
_entity_poly.entity_id
_entity_poly.type
_entity_poly.pdbx_seq_one_letter_code
_entity_poly.pdbx_strand_id
1 'polypeptide(L)'
;MTILNKPFETPYNSAPFSQIKNETFLPAFQNAIAKAKLEIDAIASNNEAPTFKNTIEALDYAGEELDRISSIFFNLNSAETNDAIQKIAQEVSPLLSEFSNDITLNEALFKRVKAVYDSRATLQLSTEQETLLDKKYKSFSRNGANLPEDKKKTLRAIDKELSQLKLKFGEHVLAETNKFEMHLTEESDVEGLPEGAKEAAKHLAESKGKTGWIISLDYPSYIPFMTYADNRIHRENLSKAFGSKCFKKDSLDNQDIVKRIAQLRFERAQLLGYKTHAHFVLEQRMAETPEKVTDFLNDLLEKAKPAALKEFDNLNAFANELDGIDQLQKWDSAYYSEKLKQKLFSLDDEQLKPYFKLENVINGAFTVAEKLFGLRFEEIHSIDKYHKEVSTFKVVDADNALVAIFYADFFPRAGKRDGAWMTSFKPQYIKNGTNERPHISIVCNFTKPTETKPSLLTFNEVTTLFHEFGHALHGMLANTTYPSLSGTNVYWDFVELPSQILENWCYEEETLKLFAKHYETGEVIPIALVEKIKASANFLEGMKTLRQLSFGLLDMAWHGIDPRPYNDVKAHELEAFGDTSLYPDIEENCMSTSFAHIFQGGYSSGYYSYKWAEVLDADAFEYFKQEGIFNKTVADKFKTYVLSQGGTENPMTLYKKFRGQEPKPDALLRRAGLLK
;
A
#
# COMPACT_ATOMS: atom_id res chain seq x y z
N MET A 1 -8.19 33.43 5.35
CA MET A 1 -8.65 32.19 4.69
C MET A 1 -7.85 31.98 3.42
N THR A 2 -7.26 30.81 3.29
CA THR A 2 -6.52 30.43 2.06
C THR A 2 -7.48 29.84 1.02
N ILE A 3 -6.99 29.56 -0.20
CA ILE A 3 -7.77 28.87 -1.24
C ILE A 3 -8.25 27.49 -0.76
N LEU A 4 -7.47 26.83 0.10
CA LEU A 4 -7.79 25.51 0.65
C LEU A 4 -8.99 25.50 1.59
N ASN A 5 -9.33 26.65 2.19
CA ASN A 5 -10.47 26.77 3.11
C ASN A 5 -11.81 27.08 2.41
N LYS A 6 -11.82 27.15 1.07
CA LYS A 6 -13.02 27.41 0.28
C LYS A 6 -13.37 26.17 -0.54
N PRO A 7 -14.65 25.98 -0.89
CA PRO A 7 -15.02 25.03 -1.95
C PRO A 7 -14.23 25.33 -3.22
N PHE A 8 -13.80 24.29 -3.94
CA PHE A 8 -13.10 24.48 -5.20
C PHE A 8 -14.11 24.73 -6.33
N GLU A 9 -13.90 25.81 -7.09
CA GLU A 9 -14.70 26.18 -8.26
C GLU A 9 -14.06 25.67 -9.58
N THR A 10 -13.24 24.65 -9.49
CA THR A 10 -12.57 23.96 -10.60
C THR A 10 -13.48 22.92 -11.24
N PRO A 11 -13.21 22.45 -12.47
CA PRO A 11 -13.93 21.34 -13.02
C PRO A 11 -13.91 20.14 -12.08
N TYR A 12 -15.07 19.52 -11.85
CA TYR A 12 -15.29 18.41 -10.90
C TYR A 12 -14.97 18.72 -9.44
N ASN A 13 -14.80 19.99 -9.06
CA ASN A 13 -14.33 20.42 -7.72
C ASN A 13 -12.94 19.81 -7.39
N SER A 14 -12.10 19.62 -8.40
CA SER A 14 -10.74 19.09 -8.25
C SER A 14 -9.81 20.07 -7.53
N ALA A 15 -8.77 19.55 -6.89
CA ALA A 15 -7.80 20.41 -6.19
C ALA A 15 -7.06 21.33 -7.17
N PRO A 16 -7.03 22.67 -6.94
CA PRO A 16 -6.34 23.64 -7.79
C PRO A 16 -4.83 23.63 -7.49
N PHE A 17 -4.13 22.55 -7.81
CA PHE A 17 -2.73 22.34 -7.45
C PHE A 17 -1.81 23.48 -7.91
N SER A 18 -2.04 24.08 -9.07
CA SER A 18 -1.24 25.20 -9.59
C SER A 18 -1.32 26.47 -8.73
N GLN A 19 -2.36 26.60 -7.90
CA GLN A 19 -2.60 27.76 -7.04
C GLN A 19 -2.24 27.48 -5.57
N ILE A 20 -1.96 26.21 -5.22
CA ILE A 20 -1.61 25.80 -3.86
C ILE A 20 -0.11 26.01 -3.65
N LYS A 21 0.24 26.81 -2.64
CA LYS A 21 1.63 27.07 -2.24
C LYS A 21 1.87 26.45 -0.86
N ASN A 22 3.11 25.99 -0.61
CA ASN A 22 3.47 25.32 0.64
C ASN A 22 3.09 26.14 1.88
N GLU A 23 3.37 27.45 1.88
CA GLU A 23 3.08 28.34 2.99
C GLU A 23 1.59 28.49 3.32
N THR A 24 0.71 28.08 2.42
CA THR A 24 -0.75 28.17 2.65
C THR A 24 -1.28 27.02 3.50
N PHE A 25 -0.56 25.90 3.63
CA PHE A 25 -1.06 24.71 4.32
C PHE A 25 -1.22 24.91 5.83
N LEU A 26 -0.20 25.41 6.53
CA LEU A 26 -0.28 25.55 7.99
C LEU A 26 -1.44 26.47 8.42
N PRO A 27 -1.63 27.69 7.85
CA PRO A 27 -2.81 28.49 8.14
C PRO A 27 -4.13 27.82 7.74
N ALA A 28 -4.14 27.04 6.64
CA ALA A 28 -5.34 26.32 6.23
C ALA A 28 -5.75 25.27 7.26
N PHE A 29 -4.79 24.48 7.76
CA PHE A 29 -5.02 23.49 8.81
C PHE A 29 -5.53 24.13 10.10
N GLN A 30 -4.90 25.23 10.55
CA GLN A 30 -5.30 25.93 11.77
C GLN A 30 -6.76 26.42 11.67
N ASN A 31 -7.14 27.02 10.54
CA ASN A 31 -8.50 27.47 10.30
C ASN A 31 -9.49 26.30 10.22
N ALA A 32 -9.15 25.23 9.52
CA ALA A 32 -10.02 24.07 9.35
C ALA A 32 -10.22 23.30 10.68
N ILE A 33 -9.16 23.16 11.49
CA ILE A 33 -9.25 22.58 12.85
C ILE A 33 -10.17 23.44 13.73
N ALA A 34 -10.01 24.76 13.71
CA ALA A 34 -10.86 25.65 14.50
C ALA A 34 -12.33 25.54 14.08
N LYS A 35 -12.61 25.46 12.78
CA LYS A 35 -13.97 25.26 12.25
C LYS A 35 -14.53 23.89 12.65
N ALA A 36 -13.75 22.83 12.46
CA ALA A 36 -14.17 21.46 12.81
C ALA A 36 -14.46 21.34 14.32
N LYS A 37 -13.68 22.01 15.19
CA LYS A 37 -13.97 22.07 16.64
C LYS A 37 -15.35 22.69 16.92
N LEU A 38 -15.71 23.78 16.23
CA LEU A 38 -17.05 24.39 16.39
C LEU A 38 -18.16 23.44 15.93
N GLU A 39 -17.98 22.70 14.86
CA GLU A 39 -18.93 21.68 14.38
C GLU A 39 -19.12 20.57 15.44
N ILE A 40 -18.02 20.05 16.00
CA ILE A 40 -18.02 19.02 17.06
C ILE A 40 -18.68 19.54 18.33
N ASP A 41 -18.37 20.76 18.76
CA ASP A 41 -18.95 21.40 19.95
C ASP A 41 -20.45 21.60 19.79
N ALA A 42 -20.92 21.96 18.59
CA ALA A 42 -22.35 22.09 18.29
C ALA A 42 -23.09 20.74 18.42
N ILE A 43 -22.46 19.63 18.01
CA ILE A 43 -23.02 18.29 18.21
C ILE A 43 -23.02 17.93 19.71
N ALA A 44 -21.90 18.14 20.40
CA ALA A 44 -21.73 17.76 21.80
C ALA A 44 -22.69 18.53 22.74
N SER A 45 -22.94 19.83 22.45
CA SER A 45 -23.77 20.72 23.23
C SER A 45 -25.23 20.79 22.79
N ASN A 46 -25.65 20.01 21.78
CA ASN A 46 -27.03 20.01 21.31
C ASN A 46 -27.99 19.55 22.42
N ASN A 47 -28.95 20.40 22.76
CA ASN A 47 -29.96 20.16 23.83
C ASN A 47 -31.07 19.18 23.40
N GLU A 48 -31.23 18.89 22.11
CA GLU A 48 -32.17 17.88 21.63
C GLU A 48 -31.75 16.48 22.03
N ALA A 49 -32.71 15.57 22.19
CA ALA A 49 -32.41 14.16 22.41
C ALA A 49 -31.49 13.60 21.33
N PRO A 50 -30.45 12.81 21.69
CA PRO A 50 -29.58 12.22 20.73
C PRO A 50 -30.32 11.27 19.77
N THR A 51 -30.15 11.49 18.48
CA THR A 51 -30.68 10.65 17.40
C THR A 51 -29.54 10.21 16.48
N PHE A 52 -29.78 9.21 15.65
CA PHE A 52 -28.82 8.82 14.61
C PHE A 52 -28.42 10.03 13.75
N LYS A 53 -29.38 10.81 13.30
CA LYS A 53 -29.17 11.96 12.42
C LYS A 53 -28.40 13.11 13.08
N ASN A 54 -28.83 13.57 14.28
CA ASN A 54 -28.23 14.74 14.94
C ASN A 54 -26.95 14.43 15.73
N THR A 55 -26.52 13.15 15.74
CA THR A 55 -25.34 12.72 16.50
C THR A 55 -24.40 11.89 15.61
N ILE A 56 -24.84 10.75 15.10
CA ILE A 56 -23.97 9.81 14.37
C ILE A 56 -23.67 10.31 12.96
N GLU A 57 -24.70 10.65 12.22
CA GLU A 57 -24.58 11.19 10.85
C GLU A 57 -23.91 12.57 10.88
N ALA A 58 -24.32 13.45 11.80
CA ALA A 58 -23.70 14.76 11.97
C ALA A 58 -22.19 14.65 12.25
N LEU A 59 -21.78 13.67 13.07
CA LEU A 59 -20.38 13.42 13.39
C LEU A 59 -19.58 12.86 12.20
N ASP A 60 -20.22 12.11 11.30
CA ASP A 60 -19.56 11.54 10.12
C ASP A 60 -19.26 12.61 9.04
N TYR A 61 -20.10 13.64 8.95
CA TYR A 61 -19.90 14.76 8.02
C TYR A 61 -19.16 15.95 8.63
N ALA A 62 -18.88 15.96 9.95
CA ALA A 62 -18.12 17.02 10.59
C ALA A 62 -16.65 16.99 10.18
N GLY A 63 -16.07 18.17 9.93
CA GLY A 63 -14.65 18.28 9.57
C GLY A 63 -14.34 18.07 8.08
N GLU A 64 -15.30 18.05 7.17
CA GLU A 64 -15.12 17.83 5.72
C GLU A 64 -14.03 18.73 5.11
N GLU A 65 -13.93 19.99 5.55
CA GLU A 65 -12.87 20.90 5.08
C GLU A 65 -11.48 20.44 5.55
N LEU A 66 -11.37 19.99 6.80
CA LEU A 66 -10.12 19.48 7.36
C LEU A 66 -9.68 18.20 6.67
N ASP A 67 -10.61 17.28 6.40
CA ASP A 67 -10.36 16.03 5.70
C ASP A 67 -9.87 16.29 4.27
N ARG A 68 -10.48 17.23 3.56
CA ARG A 68 -10.05 17.63 2.21
C ARG A 68 -8.63 18.20 2.21
N ILE A 69 -8.31 19.11 3.13
CA ILE A 69 -6.97 19.69 3.25
C ILE A 69 -5.95 18.61 3.62
N SER A 70 -6.30 17.73 4.56
CA SER A 70 -5.45 16.61 5.01
C SER A 70 -5.15 15.65 3.86
N SER A 71 -6.15 15.26 3.08
CA SER A 71 -5.99 14.38 1.93
C SER A 71 -5.05 14.98 0.89
N ILE A 72 -5.21 16.25 0.54
CA ILE A 72 -4.32 16.93 -0.41
C ILE A 72 -2.90 17.00 0.15
N PHE A 73 -2.73 17.46 1.39
CA PHE A 73 -1.42 17.69 1.99
C PHE A 73 -0.61 16.40 2.15
N PHE A 74 -1.19 15.36 2.76
CA PHE A 74 -0.45 14.13 3.01
C PHE A 74 -0.19 13.30 1.74
N ASN A 75 -1.04 13.45 0.72
CA ASN A 75 -0.72 12.91 -0.61
C ASN A 75 0.49 13.61 -1.21
N LEU A 76 0.58 14.94 -1.15
CA LEU A 76 1.76 15.69 -1.58
C LEU A 76 2.99 15.33 -0.73
N ASN A 77 2.84 15.19 0.58
CA ASN A 77 3.93 14.79 1.47
C ASN A 77 4.48 13.38 1.15
N SER A 78 3.69 12.51 0.53
CA SER A 78 4.14 11.18 0.09
C SER A 78 4.67 11.14 -1.33
N ALA A 79 4.07 11.92 -2.24
CA ALA A 79 4.33 11.84 -3.68
C ALA A 79 5.15 13.01 -4.26
N GLU A 80 5.20 14.15 -3.59
CA GLU A 80 5.87 15.38 -4.07
C GLU A 80 6.44 16.20 -2.91
N THR A 81 7.11 15.53 -1.95
CA THR A 81 7.62 16.19 -0.75
C THR A 81 8.86 17.07 -1.03
N ASN A 82 9.08 18.00 -0.13
CA ASN A 82 10.27 18.84 -0.03
C ASN A 82 10.44 19.31 1.43
N ASP A 83 11.56 19.94 1.75
CA ASP A 83 11.89 20.37 3.12
C ASP A 83 10.79 21.24 3.75
N ALA A 84 10.12 22.09 2.96
CA ALA A 84 9.04 22.94 3.45
C ALA A 84 7.79 22.09 3.81
N ILE A 85 7.41 21.14 2.95
CA ILE A 85 6.29 20.23 3.22
C ILE A 85 6.58 19.36 4.42
N GLN A 86 7.79 18.78 4.53
CA GLN A 86 8.19 17.96 5.69
C GLN A 86 8.13 18.75 6.99
N LYS A 87 8.64 19.99 6.99
CA LYS A 87 8.55 20.86 8.15
C LYS A 87 7.10 21.13 8.55
N ILE A 88 6.24 21.45 7.59
CA ILE A 88 4.80 21.65 7.85
C ILE A 88 4.16 20.36 8.38
N ALA A 89 4.51 19.19 7.84
CA ALA A 89 4.00 17.90 8.31
C ALA A 89 4.33 17.66 9.79
N GLN A 90 5.55 17.97 10.23
CA GLN A 90 5.98 17.87 11.63
C GLN A 90 5.22 18.85 12.55
N GLU A 91 4.81 20.01 12.04
CA GLU A 91 4.02 20.99 12.80
C GLU A 91 2.52 20.61 12.85
N VAL A 92 1.97 20.12 11.75
CA VAL A 92 0.51 19.83 11.59
C VAL A 92 0.13 18.49 12.22
N SER A 93 0.99 17.47 12.14
CA SER A 93 0.66 16.12 12.61
C SER A 93 0.30 16.07 14.11
N PRO A 94 1.03 16.77 15.02
CA PRO A 94 0.63 16.89 16.41
C PRO A 94 -0.72 17.61 16.60
N LEU A 95 -1.02 18.64 15.80
CA LEU A 95 -2.28 19.39 15.88
C LEU A 95 -3.47 18.49 15.50
N LEU A 96 -3.32 17.67 14.46
CA LEU A 96 -4.33 16.69 14.05
C LEU A 96 -4.50 15.58 15.09
N SER A 97 -3.41 15.10 15.68
CA SER A 97 -3.45 14.12 16.77
C SER A 97 -4.18 14.69 18.00
N GLU A 98 -3.92 15.94 18.37
CA GLU A 98 -4.61 16.63 19.46
C GLU A 98 -6.11 16.80 19.16
N PHE A 99 -6.45 17.24 17.95
CA PHE A 99 -7.84 17.38 17.52
C PHE A 99 -8.59 16.02 17.51
N SER A 100 -7.96 14.94 17.03
CA SER A 100 -8.55 13.60 17.09
C SER A 100 -8.83 13.17 18.54
N ASN A 101 -7.90 13.47 19.46
CA ASN A 101 -8.08 13.22 20.89
C ASN A 101 -9.16 14.14 21.50
N ASP A 102 -9.31 15.37 21.05
CA ASP A 102 -10.39 16.28 21.50
C ASP A 102 -11.77 15.71 21.16
N ILE A 103 -11.90 14.97 20.06
CA ILE A 103 -13.13 14.27 19.70
C ILE A 103 -13.31 13.01 20.55
N THR A 104 -12.35 12.07 20.47
CA THR A 104 -12.51 10.73 21.06
C THR A 104 -12.56 10.72 22.59
N LEU A 105 -11.96 11.72 23.25
CA LEU A 105 -11.95 11.87 24.71
C LEU A 105 -13.03 12.83 25.23
N ASN A 106 -13.91 13.34 24.34
CA ASN A 106 -14.99 14.24 24.73
C ASN A 106 -16.15 13.45 25.37
N GLU A 107 -16.32 13.64 26.68
CA GLU A 107 -17.34 12.93 27.45
C GLU A 107 -18.78 13.29 27.03
N ALA A 108 -19.06 14.57 26.73
CA ALA A 108 -20.38 15.00 26.33
C ALA A 108 -20.78 14.38 24.99
N LEU A 109 -19.84 14.37 24.03
CA LEU A 109 -20.03 13.75 22.73
C LEU A 109 -20.19 12.23 22.86
N PHE A 110 -19.37 11.57 23.68
CA PHE A 110 -19.48 10.13 23.91
C PHE A 110 -20.82 9.75 24.58
N LYS A 111 -21.30 10.54 25.54
CA LYS A 111 -22.64 10.31 26.13
C LYS A 111 -23.74 10.32 25.07
N ARG A 112 -23.68 11.24 24.10
CA ARG A 112 -24.65 11.29 23.00
C ARG A 112 -24.54 10.07 22.09
N VAL A 113 -23.32 9.71 21.66
CA VAL A 113 -23.08 8.53 20.83
C VAL A 113 -23.55 7.26 21.53
N LYS A 114 -23.25 7.12 22.84
CA LYS A 114 -23.67 5.98 23.66
C LYS A 114 -25.19 5.89 23.80
N ALA A 115 -25.89 7.01 23.97
CA ALA A 115 -27.35 7.03 24.07
C ALA A 115 -28.02 6.53 22.80
N VAL A 116 -27.50 6.90 21.60
CA VAL A 116 -27.97 6.35 20.32
C VAL A 116 -27.65 4.86 20.21
N TYR A 117 -26.45 4.46 20.59
CA TYR A 117 -26.03 3.06 20.54
C TYR A 117 -26.85 2.16 21.46
N ASP A 118 -27.13 2.58 22.69
CA ASP A 118 -27.94 1.84 23.67
C ASP A 118 -29.39 1.65 23.18
N SER A 119 -29.92 2.63 22.43
CA SER A 119 -31.28 2.57 21.87
C SER A 119 -31.40 1.86 20.52
N ARG A 120 -30.27 1.35 19.94
CA ARG A 120 -30.20 0.85 18.56
C ARG A 120 -31.24 -0.23 18.23
N ALA A 121 -31.61 -1.09 19.20
CA ALA A 121 -32.61 -2.14 19.00
C ALA A 121 -34.01 -1.61 18.71
N THR A 122 -34.30 -0.33 19.04
CA THR A 122 -35.57 0.32 18.80
C THR A 122 -35.55 1.25 17.57
N LEU A 123 -34.39 1.45 16.97
CA LEU A 123 -34.23 2.28 15.77
C LEU A 123 -34.41 1.41 14.50
N GLN A 124 -35.06 1.97 13.51
CA GLN A 124 -35.19 1.34 12.19
C GLN A 124 -34.01 1.77 11.31
N LEU A 125 -32.81 1.26 11.61
CA LEU A 125 -31.57 1.56 10.87
C LEU A 125 -31.40 0.61 9.70
N SER A 126 -30.82 1.11 8.60
CA SER A 126 -30.29 0.25 7.54
C SER A 126 -29.01 -0.44 8.02
N THR A 127 -28.59 -1.51 7.34
CA THR A 127 -27.31 -2.22 7.63
C THR A 127 -26.13 -1.26 7.65
N GLU A 128 -26.06 -0.32 6.69
CA GLU A 128 -25.01 0.70 6.63
C GLU A 128 -25.02 1.61 7.85
N GLN A 129 -26.22 2.03 8.28
CA GLN A 129 -26.40 2.87 9.48
C GLN A 129 -26.04 2.13 10.78
N GLU A 130 -26.40 0.86 10.88
CA GLU A 130 -26.01 0.01 12.02
C GLU A 130 -24.49 -0.12 12.10
N THR A 131 -23.83 -0.35 10.97
CA THR A 131 -22.38 -0.43 10.89
C THR A 131 -21.71 0.89 11.24
N LEU A 132 -22.22 2.03 10.74
CA LEU A 132 -21.70 3.33 11.10
C LEU A 132 -21.83 3.60 12.61
N LEU A 133 -22.98 3.30 13.18
CA LEU A 133 -23.24 3.47 14.62
C LEU A 133 -22.27 2.62 15.46
N ASP A 134 -22.08 1.35 15.11
CA ASP A 134 -21.15 0.45 15.78
C ASP A 134 -19.71 0.96 15.70
N LYS A 135 -19.26 1.34 14.50
CA LYS A 135 -17.92 1.92 14.29
C LYS A 135 -17.71 3.21 15.10
N LYS A 136 -18.67 4.13 15.09
CA LYS A 136 -18.57 5.37 15.88
C LYS A 136 -18.53 5.07 17.38
N TYR A 137 -19.40 4.22 17.89
CA TYR A 137 -19.37 3.82 19.30
C TYR A 137 -18.04 3.17 19.69
N LYS A 138 -17.55 2.22 18.90
CA LYS A 138 -16.25 1.57 19.11
C LYS A 138 -15.09 2.55 18.99
N SER A 139 -15.15 3.53 18.10
CA SER A 139 -14.14 4.58 17.97
C SER A 139 -13.94 5.34 19.29
N PHE A 140 -14.98 5.63 20.02
CA PHE A 140 -14.89 6.27 21.35
C PHE A 140 -14.48 5.29 22.44
N SER A 141 -15.20 4.18 22.59
CA SER A 141 -15.04 3.26 23.71
C SER A 141 -13.65 2.61 23.74
N ARG A 142 -13.09 2.29 22.56
CA ARG A 142 -11.77 1.68 22.43
C ARG A 142 -10.61 2.67 22.52
N ASN A 143 -10.84 3.95 22.25
CA ASN A 143 -9.81 4.98 22.24
C ASN A 143 -9.84 5.90 23.46
N GLY A 144 -10.37 5.40 24.58
CA GLY A 144 -10.15 6.00 25.88
C GLY A 144 -11.21 7.01 26.35
N ALA A 145 -12.41 7.07 25.71
CA ALA A 145 -13.49 7.95 26.16
C ALA A 145 -13.84 7.76 27.66
N ASN A 146 -13.73 6.55 28.17
CA ASN A 146 -14.00 6.18 29.56
C ASN A 146 -12.81 6.30 30.51
N LEU A 147 -11.63 6.75 30.04
CA LEU A 147 -10.44 6.87 30.88
C LEU A 147 -10.57 8.05 31.86
N PRO A 148 -9.98 7.94 33.07
CA PRO A 148 -9.83 9.08 33.96
C PRO A 148 -8.88 10.13 33.37
N GLU A 149 -9.00 11.39 33.81
CA GLU A 149 -8.32 12.55 33.20
C GLU A 149 -6.78 12.46 33.19
N ASP A 150 -6.19 11.87 34.22
CA ASP A 150 -4.73 11.64 34.26
C ASP A 150 -4.27 10.69 33.14
N LYS A 151 -5.04 9.63 32.88
CA LYS A 151 -4.77 8.68 31.80
C LYS A 151 -5.06 9.28 30.43
N LYS A 152 -6.09 10.12 30.27
CA LYS A 152 -6.32 10.87 29.04
C LYS A 152 -5.15 11.80 28.70
N LYS A 153 -4.55 12.45 29.67
CA LYS A 153 -3.32 13.27 29.47
C LYS A 153 -2.14 12.43 28.97
N THR A 154 -1.94 11.25 29.56
CA THR A 154 -0.89 10.31 29.12
C THR A 154 -1.13 9.84 27.70
N LEU A 155 -2.38 9.48 27.36
CA LEU A 155 -2.77 9.04 25.99
C LEU A 155 -2.49 10.14 24.96
N ARG A 156 -2.86 11.40 25.25
CA ARG A 156 -2.56 12.55 24.37
C ARG A 156 -1.05 12.71 24.12
N ALA A 157 -0.24 12.56 25.17
CA ALA A 157 1.23 12.65 25.03
C ALA A 157 1.79 11.54 24.14
N ILE A 158 1.33 10.29 24.33
CA ILE A 158 1.72 9.14 23.51
C ILE A 158 1.32 9.35 22.05
N ASP A 159 0.07 9.72 21.76
CA ASP A 159 -0.43 9.90 20.40
C ASP A 159 0.31 11.03 19.67
N LYS A 160 0.61 12.14 20.38
CA LYS A 160 1.41 13.25 19.84
C LYS A 160 2.81 12.80 19.46
N GLU A 161 3.52 12.09 20.36
CA GLU A 161 4.87 11.61 20.10
C GLU A 161 4.88 10.60 18.94
N LEU A 162 3.93 9.65 18.91
CA LEU A 162 3.78 8.70 17.81
C LEU A 162 3.59 9.39 16.45
N SER A 163 2.77 10.44 16.40
CA SER A 163 2.50 11.16 15.15
C SER A 163 3.77 11.78 14.54
N GLN A 164 4.68 12.29 15.38
CA GLN A 164 5.95 12.89 14.96
C GLN A 164 7.00 11.82 14.61
N LEU A 165 7.12 10.76 15.40
CA LEU A 165 8.10 9.69 15.17
C LEU A 165 7.81 8.94 13.86
N LYS A 166 6.55 8.69 13.53
CA LYS A 166 6.15 8.03 12.27
C LYS A 166 6.58 8.85 11.04
N LEU A 167 6.40 10.17 11.07
CA LEU A 167 6.88 11.05 9.99
C LEU A 167 8.41 11.03 9.90
N LYS A 168 9.09 11.22 11.03
CA LYS A 168 10.54 11.24 11.08
C LYS A 168 11.16 9.94 10.57
N PHE A 169 10.56 8.79 10.89
CA PHE A 169 10.98 7.49 10.35
C PHE A 169 11.02 7.50 8.82
N GLY A 170 9.94 7.93 8.17
CA GLY A 170 9.84 7.97 6.71
C GLY A 170 10.74 9.02 6.06
N GLU A 171 10.90 10.18 6.68
CA GLU A 171 11.82 11.25 6.24
C GLU A 171 13.27 10.75 6.22
N HIS A 172 13.70 10.00 7.24
CA HIS A 172 15.03 9.40 7.29
C HIS A 172 15.22 8.35 6.18
N VAL A 173 14.23 7.47 5.94
CA VAL A 173 14.30 6.46 4.87
C VAL A 173 14.42 7.11 3.51
N LEU A 174 13.63 8.15 3.24
CA LEU A 174 13.69 8.88 1.97
C LEU A 174 15.04 9.59 1.79
N ALA A 175 15.53 10.26 2.85
CA ALA A 175 16.80 10.96 2.82
C ALA A 175 17.98 10.00 2.59
N GLU A 176 18.00 8.83 3.24
CA GLU A 176 19.03 7.81 3.05
C GLU A 176 19.00 7.22 1.63
N THR A 177 17.80 6.99 1.08
CA THR A 177 17.63 6.52 -0.30
C THR A 177 18.21 7.53 -1.29
N ASN A 178 17.87 8.80 -1.14
CA ASN A 178 18.33 9.88 -2.03
C ASN A 178 19.83 10.22 -1.90
N LYS A 179 20.43 9.93 -0.74
CA LYS A 179 21.85 10.24 -0.45
C LYS A 179 22.82 9.28 -1.12
N PHE A 180 22.39 8.04 -1.38
CA PHE A 180 23.27 7.00 -1.88
C PHE A 180 23.52 7.12 -3.39
N GLU A 181 24.80 7.01 -3.76
CA GLU A 181 25.25 6.94 -5.16
C GLU A 181 26.40 5.96 -5.27
N MET A 182 26.25 4.92 -6.09
CA MET A 182 27.37 4.08 -6.53
C MET A 182 27.82 4.58 -7.90
N HIS A 183 28.92 5.32 -7.94
CA HIS A 183 29.47 5.90 -9.17
C HIS A 183 30.46 4.91 -9.81
N LEU A 184 30.20 4.50 -11.04
CA LEU A 184 30.96 3.53 -11.83
C LEU A 184 31.53 4.24 -13.07
N THR A 185 32.78 3.92 -13.43
CA THR A 185 33.47 4.61 -14.54
C THR A 185 33.98 3.67 -15.62
N GLU A 186 34.15 2.38 -15.30
CA GLU A 186 34.65 1.40 -16.23
C GLU A 186 33.48 0.62 -16.86
N GLU A 187 33.57 0.29 -18.17
CA GLU A 187 32.57 -0.52 -18.86
C GLU A 187 32.36 -1.92 -18.20
N SER A 188 33.45 -2.49 -17.66
CA SER A 188 33.40 -3.77 -16.93
C SER A 188 32.51 -3.71 -15.64
N ASP A 189 32.30 -2.52 -15.08
CA ASP A 189 31.48 -2.35 -13.87
C ASP A 189 29.96 -2.51 -14.15
N VAL A 190 29.58 -2.30 -15.41
CA VAL A 190 28.19 -2.35 -15.88
C VAL A 190 27.94 -3.51 -16.84
N GLU A 191 28.91 -4.45 -16.94
CA GLU A 191 28.75 -5.67 -17.74
C GLU A 191 27.57 -6.50 -17.23
N GLY A 192 26.83 -7.12 -18.16
CA GLY A 192 25.59 -7.86 -17.86
C GLY A 192 24.34 -7.00 -17.78
N LEU A 193 24.45 -5.69 -17.54
CA LEU A 193 23.26 -4.83 -17.46
C LEU A 193 22.56 -4.69 -18.82
N PRO A 194 21.21 -4.72 -18.83
CA PRO A 194 20.42 -4.35 -20.01
C PRO A 194 20.71 -2.92 -20.47
N GLU A 195 20.70 -2.67 -21.79
CA GLU A 195 21.01 -1.36 -22.36
C GLU A 195 20.13 -0.24 -21.78
N GLY A 196 18.84 -0.46 -21.56
CA GLY A 196 17.97 0.54 -20.95
C GLY A 196 18.37 0.92 -19.52
N ALA A 197 18.90 -0.03 -18.75
CA ALA A 197 19.43 0.21 -17.41
C ALA A 197 20.75 1.00 -17.45
N LYS A 198 21.62 0.69 -18.41
CA LYS A 198 22.87 1.45 -18.65
C LYS A 198 22.58 2.88 -19.07
N GLU A 199 21.64 3.08 -20.02
CA GLU A 199 21.22 4.43 -20.45
C GLU A 199 20.68 5.25 -19.28
N ALA A 200 19.79 4.67 -18.46
CA ALA A 200 19.23 5.33 -17.29
C ALA A 200 20.30 5.73 -16.26
N ALA A 201 21.23 4.83 -15.98
CA ALA A 201 22.35 5.07 -15.06
C ALA A 201 23.32 6.15 -15.58
N LYS A 202 23.59 6.15 -16.88
CA LYS A 202 24.41 7.16 -17.57
C LYS A 202 23.72 8.52 -17.51
N HIS A 203 22.43 8.59 -17.86
CA HIS A 203 21.67 9.83 -17.79
C HIS A 203 21.64 10.42 -16.37
N LEU A 204 21.54 9.55 -15.35
CA LEU A 204 21.61 9.98 -13.96
C LEU A 204 22.99 10.59 -13.63
N ALA A 205 24.09 9.97 -14.10
CA ALA A 205 25.44 10.52 -13.92
C ALA A 205 25.58 11.88 -14.61
N GLU A 206 25.17 11.98 -15.86
CA GLU A 206 25.21 13.24 -16.64
C GLU A 206 24.39 14.36 -16.00
N SER A 207 23.19 14.05 -15.47
CA SER A 207 22.36 15.02 -14.76
C SER A 207 23.03 15.61 -13.50
N LYS A 208 24.02 14.87 -12.95
CA LYS A 208 24.84 15.26 -11.80
C LYS A 208 26.23 15.79 -12.20
N GLY A 209 26.46 16.00 -13.51
CA GLY A 209 27.72 16.50 -14.04
C GLY A 209 28.89 15.50 -13.94
N LYS A 210 28.58 14.20 -13.88
CA LYS A 210 29.58 13.11 -13.80
C LYS A 210 29.62 12.32 -15.10
N THR A 211 30.77 11.71 -15.40
CA THR A 211 30.92 10.72 -16.48
C THR A 211 30.68 9.31 -15.95
N GLY A 212 30.44 8.34 -16.85
CA GLY A 212 30.16 6.96 -16.44
C GLY A 212 28.70 6.75 -16.03
N TRP A 213 28.47 5.99 -14.98
CA TRP A 213 27.16 5.55 -14.55
C TRP A 213 26.96 5.80 -13.04
N ILE A 214 25.75 6.14 -12.65
CA ILE A 214 25.35 6.18 -11.23
C ILE A 214 24.23 5.19 -11.02
N ILE A 215 24.43 4.29 -10.05
CA ILE A 215 23.40 3.39 -9.53
C ILE A 215 22.89 3.95 -8.20
N SER A 216 21.57 4.09 -8.06
CA SER A 216 20.89 4.57 -6.85
C SER A 216 20.17 3.42 -6.13
N LEU A 217 19.56 3.72 -4.97
CA LEU A 217 18.72 2.77 -4.24
C LEU A 217 17.25 2.79 -4.69
N ASP A 218 16.89 3.59 -5.69
CA ASP A 218 15.55 3.55 -6.29
C ASP A 218 15.31 2.21 -6.99
N TYR A 219 14.14 1.64 -6.88
CA TYR A 219 13.84 0.31 -7.44
C TYR A 219 14.20 0.15 -8.93
N PRO A 220 13.88 1.10 -9.83
CA PRO A 220 14.25 0.97 -11.25
C PRO A 220 15.76 0.99 -11.52
N SER A 221 16.58 1.45 -10.57
CA SER A 221 18.04 1.40 -10.63
C SER A 221 18.57 0.16 -9.91
N TYR A 222 18.08 -0.10 -8.69
CA TYR A 222 18.52 -1.18 -7.82
C TYR A 222 18.21 -2.57 -8.39
N ILE A 223 16.96 -2.82 -8.79
CA ILE A 223 16.50 -4.14 -9.21
C ILE A 223 17.23 -4.66 -10.46
N PRO A 224 17.35 -3.90 -11.57
CA PRO A 224 18.11 -4.36 -12.73
C PRO A 224 19.58 -4.64 -12.40
N PHE A 225 20.20 -3.80 -11.55
CA PHE A 225 21.60 -4.02 -11.15
C PHE A 225 21.76 -5.32 -10.38
N MET A 226 20.92 -5.58 -9.39
CA MET A 226 20.95 -6.82 -8.60
C MET A 226 20.64 -8.07 -9.43
N THR A 227 19.86 -7.91 -10.50
CA THR A 227 19.41 -9.03 -11.35
C THR A 227 20.43 -9.37 -12.43
N TYR A 228 21.09 -8.37 -13.02
CA TYR A 228 21.85 -8.55 -14.26
C TYR A 228 23.33 -8.22 -14.18
N ALA A 229 23.78 -7.34 -13.26
CA ALA A 229 25.20 -6.96 -13.20
C ALA A 229 26.09 -8.16 -12.89
N ASP A 230 27.09 -8.42 -13.75
CA ASP A 230 27.99 -9.55 -13.57
C ASP A 230 28.97 -9.35 -12.40
N ASN A 231 29.31 -8.10 -12.06
CA ASN A 231 30.24 -7.80 -10.97
C ASN A 231 29.63 -8.07 -9.59
N ARG A 232 30.00 -9.22 -9.00
CA ARG A 232 29.49 -9.67 -7.70
C ARG A 232 29.81 -8.69 -6.56
N ILE A 233 30.99 -8.03 -6.58
CA ILE A 233 31.40 -7.09 -5.53
C ILE A 233 30.49 -5.85 -5.55
N HIS A 234 30.12 -5.37 -6.72
CA HIS A 234 29.19 -4.25 -6.83
C HIS A 234 27.78 -4.63 -6.38
N ARG A 235 27.31 -5.87 -6.69
CA ARG A 235 26.05 -6.38 -6.14
C ARG A 235 26.07 -6.45 -4.61
N GLU A 236 27.18 -6.93 -4.02
CA GLU A 236 27.38 -6.96 -2.57
C GLU A 236 27.29 -5.56 -1.98
N ASN A 237 28.04 -4.60 -2.50
CA ASN A 237 28.06 -3.22 -2.03
C ASN A 237 26.67 -2.58 -2.09
N LEU A 238 25.97 -2.75 -3.22
CA LEU A 238 24.64 -2.22 -3.43
C LEU A 238 23.59 -2.86 -2.50
N SER A 239 23.66 -4.18 -2.32
CA SER A 239 22.80 -4.95 -1.41
C SER A 239 22.98 -4.51 0.05
N LYS A 240 24.24 -4.37 0.49
CA LYS A 240 24.56 -3.87 1.83
C LYS A 240 24.05 -2.44 2.03
N ALA A 241 24.24 -1.57 1.05
CA ALA A 241 23.75 -0.20 1.11
C ALA A 241 22.21 -0.14 1.23
N PHE A 242 21.51 -0.97 0.46
CA PHE A 242 20.04 -1.05 0.51
C PHE A 242 19.55 -1.60 1.86
N GLY A 243 20.15 -2.68 2.35
CA GLY A 243 19.75 -3.33 3.60
C GLY A 243 20.17 -2.60 4.86
N SER A 244 21.13 -1.66 4.77
CA SER A 244 21.62 -0.84 5.90
C SER A 244 20.96 0.54 6.00
N LYS A 245 19.89 0.79 5.23
CA LYS A 245 19.17 2.07 5.30
C LYS A 245 18.73 2.37 6.74
N CYS A 246 19.13 3.53 7.23
CA CYS A 246 18.82 4.02 8.58
C CYS A 246 19.31 3.09 9.72
N PHE A 247 20.39 2.31 9.48
CA PHE A 247 21.04 1.42 10.45
C PHE A 247 22.56 1.70 10.56
N LYS A 248 22.95 2.97 10.66
CA LYS A 248 24.37 3.40 10.57
C LYS A 248 24.85 4.20 11.76
N LYS A 249 24.04 4.37 12.81
CA LYS A 249 24.34 5.20 14.00
C LYS A 249 24.74 6.64 13.65
N ASP A 250 24.16 7.16 12.58
CA ASP A 250 24.30 8.56 12.13
C ASP A 250 23.00 9.36 12.38
N SER A 251 22.92 10.57 11.82
CA SER A 251 21.75 11.45 11.99
C SER A 251 20.45 10.93 11.38
N LEU A 252 20.53 9.93 10.47
CA LEU A 252 19.38 9.30 9.82
C LEU A 252 19.06 7.91 10.42
N ASP A 253 19.70 7.55 11.54
CA ASP A 253 19.47 6.25 12.19
C ASP A 253 18.06 6.14 12.77
N ASN A 254 17.38 5.03 12.52
CA ASN A 254 16.02 4.76 12.99
C ASN A 254 15.92 3.74 14.13
N GLN A 255 17.04 3.20 14.66
CA GLN A 255 16.98 2.17 15.69
C GLN A 255 16.22 2.62 16.94
N ASP A 256 16.53 3.83 17.44
CA ASP A 256 15.82 4.37 18.61
C ASP A 256 14.38 4.74 18.30
N ILE A 257 14.10 5.18 17.06
CA ILE A 257 12.75 5.48 16.59
C ILE A 257 11.90 4.20 16.55
N VAL A 258 12.43 3.09 16.04
CA VAL A 258 11.76 1.77 16.00
C VAL A 258 11.38 1.34 17.41
N LYS A 259 12.36 1.31 18.33
CA LYS A 259 12.13 0.93 19.73
C LYS A 259 11.07 1.82 20.39
N ARG A 260 11.18 3.13 20.19
CA ARG A 260 10.27 4.10 20.81
C ARG A 260 8.84 3.99 20.26
N ILE A 261 8.67 3.80 18.95
CA ILE A 261 7.34 3.57 18.33
C ILE A 261 6.71 2.29 18.90
N ALA A 262 7.45 1.17 18.93
CA ALA A 262 6.95 -0.09 19.46
C ALA A 262 6.55 0.04 20.94
N GLN A 263 7.39 0.67 21.76
CA GLN A 263 7.13 0.92 23.18
C GLN A 263 5.88 1.79 23.37
N LEU A 264 5.75 2.90 22.67
CA LEU A 264 4.59 3.79 22.77
C LEU A 264 3.29 3.10 22.36
N ARG A 265 3.34 2.28 21.30
CA ARG A 265 2.18 1.47 20.86
C ARG A 265 1.76 0.47 21.95
N PHE A 266 2.73 -0.18 22.59
CA PHE A 266 2.46 -1.09 23.70
C PHE A 266 1.87 -0.34 24.90
N GLU A 267 2.50 0.76 25.34
CA GLU A 267 2.02 1.60 26.45
C GLU A 267 0.59 2.13 26.16
N ARG A 268 0.33 2.57 24.92
CA ARG A 268 -1.01 2.98 24.47
C ARG A 268 -2.01 1.85 24.64
N ALA A 269 -1.69 0.66 24.16
CA ALA A 269 -2.58 -0.50 24.25
C ALA A 269 -2.88 -0.87 25.71
N GLN A 270 -1.86 -0.89 26.58
CA GLN A 270 -2.00 -1.15 28.02
C GLN A 270 -2.90 -0.10 28.68
N LEU A 271 -2.72 1.18 28.34
CA LEU A 271 -3.52 2.28 28.86
C LEU A 271 -5.01 2.13 28.48
N LEU A 272 -5.27 1.60 27.28
CA LEU A 272 -6.61 1.33 26.76
C LEU A 272 -7.20 -0.01 27.23
N GLY A 273 -6.47 -0.80 28.02
CA GLY A 273 -6.93 -2.08 28.57
C GLY A 273 -6.65 -3.30 27.71
N TYR A 274 -5.86 -3.15 26.67
CA TYR A 274 -5.46 -4.26 25.80
C TYR A 274 -4.11 -4.86 26.22
N LYS A 275 -3.93 -6.16 26.02
CA LYS A 275 -2.70 -6.87 26.38
C LYS A 275 -1.50 -6.41 25.56
N THR A 276 -1.64 -6.18 24.28
CA THR A 276 -0.61 -5.67 23.38
C THR A 276 -1.21 -4.78 22.29
N HIS A 277 -0.37 -4.11 21.49
CA HIS A 277 -0.81 -3.35 20.32
C HIS A 277 -1.56 -4.23 19.32
N ALA A 278 -1.10 -5.47 19.09
CA ALA A 278 -1.77 -6.39 18.18
C ALA A 278 -3.20 -6.74 18.66
N HIS A 279 -3.43 -6.94 19.96
CA HIS A 279 -4.77 -7.16 20.48
C HIS A 279 -5.70 -5.96 20.24
N PHE A 280 -5.17 -4.74 20.36
CA PHE A 280 -5.93 -3.54 20.04
C PHE A 280 -6.29 -3.44 18.55
N VAL A 281 -5.31 -3.69 17.66
CA VAL A 281 -5.52 -3.57 16.22
C VAL A 281 -6.44 -4.67 15.70
N LEU A 282 -6.15 -5.93 16.04
CA LEU A 282 -6.78 -7.10 15.45
C LEU A 282 -8.25 -7.30 15.87
N GLU A 283 -8.68 -6.72 16.98
CA GLU A 283 -10.11 -6.70 17.35
C GLU A 283 -11.02 -6.18 16.23
N GLN A 284 -10.47 -5.33 15.34
CA GLN A 284 -11.20 -4.78 14.19
C GLN A 284 -10.60 -5.27 12.86
N ARG A 285 -10.38 -6.58 12.76
CA ARG A 285 -9.89 -7.29 11.57
C ARG A 285 -10.67 -8.59 11.41
N MET A 286 -10.56 -9.22 10.25
CA MET A 286 -11.15 -10.54 10.00
C MET A 286 -10.48 -11.63 10.86
N ALA A 287 -9.17 -11.50 11.11
CA ALA A 287 -8.42 -12.42 11.96
C ALA A 287 -8.78 -12.31 13.45
N GLU A 288 -9.25 -11.16 13.92
CA GLU A 288 -9.76 -10.88 15.28
C GLU A 288 -8.71 -10.94 16.40
N THR A 289 -7.75 -11.88 16.38
CA THR A 289 -6.78 -12.07 17.46
C THR A 289 -5.34 -12.28 16.97
N PRO A 290 -4.31 -11.92 17.77
CA PRO A 290 -2.90 -12.19 17.46
C PRO A 290 -2.60 -13.69 17.30
N GLU A 291 -3.26 -14.53 18.09
CA GLU A 291 -3.09 -15.98 18.05
C GLU A 291 -3.51 -16.53 16.68
N LYS A 292 -4.68 -16.13 16.16
CA LYS A 292 -5.12 -16.54 14.81
C LYS A 292 -4.14 -16.10 13.72
N VAL A 293 -3.56 -14.90 13.83
CA VAL A 293 -2.55 -14.42 12.88
C VAL A 293 -1.29 -15.28 12.97
N THR A 294 -0.80 -15.54 14.16
CA THR A 294 0.42 -16.33 14.37
C THR A 294 0.22 -17.78 13.90
N ASP A 295 -0.92 -18.39 14.22
CA ASP A 295 -1.27 -19.75 13.77
C ASP A 295 -1.34 -19.81 12.23
N PHE A 296 -1.96 -18.82 11.60
CA PHE A 296 -2.04 -18.71 10.14
C PHE A 296 -0.65 -18.61 9.49
N LEU A 297 0.22 -17.74 10.01
CA LEU A 297 1.58 -17.57 9.49
C LEU A 297 2.42 -18.83 9.66
N ASN A 298 2.31 -19.50 10.82
CA ASN A 298 3.04 -20.73 11.11
C ASN A 298 2.52 -21.92 10.27
N ASP A 299 1.21 -22.05 10.04
CA ASP A 299 0.65 -23.07 9.17
C ASP A 299 1.15 -22.92 7.72
N LEU A 300 1.20 -21.70 7.21
CA LEU A 300 1.78 -21.44 5.90
C LEU A 300 3.29 -21.71 5.87
N LEU A 301 4.02 -21.37 6.94
CA LEU A 301 5.46 -21.62 7.04
C LEU A 301 5.76 -23.13 7.02
N GLU A 302 5.03 -23.92 7.78
CA GLU A 302 5.18 -25.38 7.79
C GLU A 302 5.00 -25.98 6.39
N LYS A 303 4.00 -25.50 5.65
CA LYS A 303 3.69 -25.98 4.29
C LYS A 303 4.68 -25.49 3.24
N ALA A 304 5.18 -24.26 3.33
CA ALA A 304 6.06 -23.66 2.32
C ALA A 304 7.53 -24.01 2.55
N LYS A 305 8.00 -24.18 3.77
CA LYS A 305 9.41 -24.37 4.13
C LYS A 305 10.10 -25.53 3.40
N PRO A 306 9.51 -26.74 3.26
CA PRO A 306 10.16 -27.82 2.52
C PRO A 306 10.40 -27.49 1.04
N ALA A 307 9.45 -26.80 0.40
CA ALA A 307 9.60 -26.35 -0.98
C ALA A 307 10.71 -25.27 -1.09
N ALA A 308 10.69 -24.30 -0.18
CA ALA A 308 11.67 -23.22 -0.14
C ALA A 308 13.11 -23.73 0.05
N LEU A 309 13.32 -24.69 0.95
CA LEU A 309 14.64 -25.31 1.16
C LEU A 309 15.11 -26.04 -0.10
N LYS A 310 14.25 -26.82 -0.74
CA LYS A 310 14.58 -27.51 -1.98
C LYS A 310 14.91 -26.52 -3.11
N GLU A 311 14.14 -25.43 -3.23
CA GLU A 311 14.38 -24.38 -4.21
C GLU A 311 15.72 -23.69 -3.95
N PHE A 312 16.01 -23.37 -2.69
CA PHE A 312 17.28 -22.77 -2.28
C PHE A 312 18.48 -23.69 -2.57
N ASP A 313 18.39 -24.99 -2.23
CA ASP A 313 19.44 -25.97 -2.52
C ASP A 313 19.70 -26.09 -4.03
N ASN A 314 18.62 -26.10 -4.85
CA ASN A 314 18.75 -26.12 -6.31
C ASN A 314 19.41 -24.85 -6.84
N LEU A 315 19.05 -23.69 -6.28
CA LEU A 315 19.64 -22.40 -6.68
C LEU A 315 21.12 -22.34 -6.29
N ASN A 316 21.48 -22.82 -5.09
CA ASN A 316 22.86 -22.87 -4.62
C ASN A 316 23.70 -23.85 -5.47
N ALA A 317 23.17 -25.03 -5.78
CA ALA A 317 23.85 -25.99 -6.68
C ALA A 317 24.07 -25.41 -8.09
N PHE A 318 23.08 -24.68 -8.60
CA PHE A 318 23.18 -24.00 -9.89
C PHE A 318 24.27 -22.90 -9.89
N ALA A 319 24.34 -22.08 -8.84
CA ALA A 319 25.36 -21.05 -8.70
C ALA A 319 26.77 -21.65 -8.57
N ASN A 320 26.89 -22.77 -7.87
CA ASN A 320 28.17 -23.51 -7.79
C ASN A 320 28.59 -24.09 -9.15
N GLU A 321 27.66 -24.73 -9.88
CA GLU A 321 27.90 -25.26 -11.23
C GLU A 321 28.36 -24.16 -12.21
N LEU A 322 27.74 -22.98 -12.14
CA LEU A 322 27.94 -21.88 -13.10
C LEU A 322 29.22 -21.10 -12.80
N ASP A 323 29.41 -20.67 -11.56
CA ASP A 323 30.46 -19.70 -11.20
C ASP A 323 31.30 -20.12 -9.97
N GLY A 324 31.17 -21.38 -9.49
CA GLY A 324 31.92 -21.89 -8.35
C GLY A 324 31.58 -21.26 -7.02
N ILE A 325 30.36 -20.78 -6.85
CA ILE A 325 29.89 -20.18 -5.59
C ILE A 325 29.54 -21.30 -4.61
N ASP A 326 30.30 -21.43 -3.55
CA ASP A 326 30.07 -22.44 -2.51
C ASP A 326 28.82 -22.17 -1.68
N GLN A 327 28.55 -20.90 -1.35
CA GLN A 327 27.40 -20.50 -0.55
C GLN A 327 26.79 -19.19 -1.08
N LEU A 328 25.52 -19.26 -1.44
CA LEU A 328 24.74 -18.10 -1.86
C LEU A 328 24.62 -17.07 -0.72
N GLN A 329 24.76 -15.82 -1.09
CA GLN A 329 24.49 -14.65 -0.25
C GLN A 329 23.25 -13.92 -0.73
N LYS A 330 22.71 -13.02 0.09
CA LYS A 330 21.52 -12.22 -0.28
C LYS A 330 21.71 -11.46 -1.60
N TRP A 331 22.92 -10.96 -1.86
CA TRP A 331 23.25 -10.25 -3.12
C TRP A 331 23.38 -11.14 -4.35
N ASP A 332 23.38 -12.44 -4.17
CA ASP A 332 23.43 -13.42 -5.26
C ASP A 332 22.02 -13.87 -5.70
N SER A 333 21.04 -13.69 -4.83
CA SER A 333 19.67 -14.23 -4.99
C SER A 333 19.03 -13.85 -6.33
N ALA A 334 18.92 -12.56 -6.62
CA ALA A 334 18.25 -12.08 -7.84
C ALA A 334 19.01 -12.51 -9.10
N TYR A 335 20.32 -12.40 -9.10
CA TYR A 335 21.20 -12.74 -10.22
C TYR A 335 21.09 -14.21 -10.62
N TYR A 336 21.30 -15.12 -9.68
CA TYR A 336 21.22 -16.57 -9.99
C TYR A 336 19.78 -17.03 -10.20
N SER A 337 18.80 -16.42 -9.56
CA SER A 337 17.38 -16.71 -9.83
C SER A 337 17.02 -16.40 -11.28
N GLU A 338 17.47 -15.25 -11.81
CA GLU A 338 17.21 -14.89 -13.21
C GLU A 338 17.92 -15.87 -14.17
N LYS A 339 19.20 -16.16 -13.95
CA LYS A 339 19.93 -17.13 -14.77
C LYS A 339 19.32 -18.55 -14.72
N LEU A 340 18.84 -18.99 -13.54
CA LEU A 340 18.15 -20.28 -13.41
C LEU A 340 16.79 -20.26 -14.13
N LYS A 341 16.04 -19.15 -14.03
CA LYS A 341 14.78 -18.96 -14.77
C LYS A 341 15.00 -19.05 -16.27
N GLN A 342 16.04 -18.39 -16.78
CA GLN A 342 16.44 -18.47 -18.20
C GLN A 342 16.78 -19.91 -18.61
N LYS A 343 17.55 -20.64 -17.77
CA LYS A 343 17.90 -22.05 -18.03
C LYS A 343 16.67 -22.96 -18.07
N LEU A 344 15.72 -22.78 -17.15
CA LEU A 344 14.56 -23.67 -17.00
C LEU A 344 13.42 -23.37 -17.98
N PHE A 345 13.16 -22.10 -18.24
CA PHE A 345 11.98 -21.66 -19.01
C PHE A 345 12.35 -21.00 -20.34
N SER A 346 13.64 -20.80 -20.62
CA SER A 346 14.11 -20.00 -21.77
C SER A 346 13.42 -18.63 -21.83
N LEU A 347 13.18 -18.05 -20.67
CA LEU A 347 12.51 -16.77 -20.49
C LEU A 347 13.46 -15.81 -19.78
N ASP A 348 13.64 -14.65 -20.39
CA ASP A 348 14.31 -13.47 -19.84
C ASP A 348 13.29 -12.34 -19.77
N ASP A 349 13.25 -11.61 -18.67
CA ASP A 349 12.33 -10.46 -18.51
C ASP A 349 12.59 -9.38 -19.57
N GLU A 350 13.82 -9.24 -20.07
CA GLU A 350 14.14 -8.31 -21.16
C GLU A 350 13.47 -8.71 -22.50
N GLN A 351 13.14 -10.01 -22.72
CA GLN A 351 12.36 -10.44 -23.88
C GLN A 351 10.88 -10.02 -23.78
N LEU A 352 10.38 -9.77 -22.57
CA LEU A 352 9.00 -9.39 -22.32
C LEU A 352 8.78 -7.88 -22.41
N LYS A 353 9.74 -7.07 -21.96
CA LYS A 353 9.65 -5.59 -21.91
C LYS A 353 9.17 -4.95 -23.21
N PRO A 354 9.62 -5.36 -24.41
CA PRO A 354 9.15 -4.77 -25.67
C PRO A 354 7.62 -4.85 -25.87
N TYR A 355 6.94 -5.78 -25.21
CA TYR A 355 5.49 -5.94 -25.27
C TYR A 355 4.74 -5.16 -24.22
N PHE A 356 5.44 -4.58 -23.23
CA PHE A 356 4.84 -3.91 -22.08
C PHE A 356 5.19 -2.43 -22.03
N LYS A 357 4.92 -1.71 -23.14
CA LYS A 357 4.96 -0.26 -23.15
C LYS A 357 3.92 0.28 -22.16
N LEU A 358 4.29 1.20 -21.27
CA LEU A 358 3.45 1.71 -20.18
C LEU A 358 2.05 2.12 -20.65
N GLU A 359 1.95 2.88 -21.74
CA GLU A 359 0.66 3.35 -22.26
C GLU A 359 -0.23 2.19 -22.71
N ASN A 360 0.36 1.12 -23.26
CA ASN A 360 -0.39 -0.08 -23.65
C ASN A 360 -0.89 -0.83 -22.42
N VAL A 361 -0.08 -0.92 -21.36
CA VAL A 361 -0.47 -1.59 -20.12
C VAL A 361 -1.58 -0.82 -19.40
N ILE A 362 -1.51 0.52 -19.36
CA ILE A 362 -2.58 1.37 -18.82
C ILE A 362 -3.89 1.13 -19.60
N ASN A 363 -3.82 1.18 -20.92
CA ASN A 363 -4.99 0.92 -21.78
C ASN A 363 -5.52 -0.51 -21.60
N GLY A 364 -4.63 -1.46 -21.31
CA GLY A 364 -4.99 -2.83 -20.96
C GLY A 364 -5.81 -2.92 -19.68
N ALA A 365 -5.35 -2.25 -18.61
CA ALA A 365 -6.08 -2.17 -17.34
C ALA A 365 -7.46 -1.50 -17.53
N PHE A 366 -7.52 -0.43 -18.32
CA PHE A 366 -8.79 0.24 -18.67
C PHE A 366 -9.74 -0.69 -19.47
N THR A 367 -9.21 -1.44 -20.44
CA THR A 367 -9.99 -2.40 -21.21
C THR A 367 -10.52 -3.55 -20.35
N VAL A 368 -9.72 -4.02 -19.38
CA VAL A 368 -10.19 -5.01 -18.40
C VAL A 368 -11.33 -4.44 -17.55
N ALA A 369 -11.21 -3.21 -17.05
CA ALA A 369 -12.26 -2.55 -16.28
C ALA A 369 -13.53 -2.29 -17.14
N GLU A 370 -13.38 -1.97 -18.41
CA GLU A 370 -14.51 -1.84 -19.35
C GLU A 370 -15.23 -3.17 -19.51
N LYS A 371 -14.49 -4.25 -19.79
CA LYS A 371 -15.08 -5.60 -19.97
C LYS A 371 -15.77 -6.10 -18.71
N LEU A 372 -15.17 -5.90 -17.53
CA LEU A 372 -15.71 -6.37 -16.26
C LEU A 372 -16.86 -5.48 -15.75
N PHE A 373 -16.67 -4.16 -15.78
CA PHE A 373 -17.52 -3.22 -15.03
C PHE A 373 -18.20 -2.16 -15.89
N GLY A 374 -17.92 -2.11 -17.20
CA GLY A 374 -18.50 -1.13 -18.11
C GLY A 374 -17.92 0.29 -17.94
N LEU A 375 -16.71 0.42 -17.41
CA LEU A 375 -16.06 1.71 -17.18
C LEU A 375 -15.29 2.17 -18.43
N ARG A 376 -15.36 3.47 -18.71
CA ARG A 376 -14.53 4.11 -19.74
C ARG A 376 -13.69 5.23 -19.13
N PHE A 377 -12.47 5.35 -19.62
CA PHE A 377 -11.47 6.30 -19.12
C PHE A 377 -11.15 7.30 -20.24
N GLU A 378 -11.42 8.56 -19.99
CA GLU A 378 -11.17 9.67 -20.92
C GLU A 378 -10.06 10.54 -20.34
N GLU A 379 -8.91 10.65 -21.03
CA GLU A 379 -7.83 11.53 -20.56
C GLU A 379 -8.33 12.98 -20.63
N ILE A 380 -8.10 13.74 -19.56
CA ILE A 380 -8.52 15.13 -19.44
C ILE A 380 -7.33 16.03 -19.06
N HIS A 381 -7.30 17.24 -19.62
CA HIS A 381 -6.28 18.25 -19.34
C HIS A 381 -6.88 19.51 -18.72
N SER A 382 -8.16 19.46 -18.35
CA SER A 382 -8.93 20.61 -17.84
C SER A 382 -8.82 20.79 -16.33
N ILE A 383 -8.11 19.89 -15.63
CA ILE A 383 -7.87 19.95 -14.20
C ILE A 383 -6.38 20.06 -13.90
N ASP A 384 -6.05 20.64 -12.76
CA ASP A 384 -4.67 20.77 -12.31
C ASP A 384 -4.08 19.44 -11.87
N LYS A 385 -2.76 19.30 -12.02
CA LYS A 385 -1.95 18.17 -11.59
C LYS A 385 -0.91 18.65 -10.59
N TYR A 386 -0.59 17.81 -9.59
CA TYR A 386 0.43 18.14 -8.60
C TYR A 386 1.86 17.99 -9.13
N HIS A 387 2.05 17.23 -10.23
CA HIS A 387 3.32 17.12 -10.94
C HIS A 387 3.07 16.96 -12.46
N LYS A 388 4.02 17.42 -13.29
CA LYS A 388 3.89 17.40 -14.77
C LYS A 388 3.75 16.00 -15.36
N GLU A 389 4.35 14.99 -14.71
CA GLU A 389 4.34 13.58 -15.15
C GLU A 389 3.05 12.83 -14.75
N VAL A 390 2.15 13.44 -13.98
CA VAL A 390 0.86 12.84 -13.61
C VAL A 390 -0.10 12.91 -14.79
N SER A 391 -0.76 11.80 -15.11
CA SER A 391 -1.88 11.76 -16.05
C SER A 391 -3.21 11.82 -15.29
N THR A 392 -4.22 12.43 -15.92
CA THR A 392 -5.55 12.60 -15.30
C THR A 392 -6.65 12.11 -16.23
N PHE A 393 -7.61 11.38 -15.66
CA PHE A 393 -8.69 10.75 -16.42
C PHE A 393 -10.04 11.04 -15.77
N LYS A 394 -11.04 11.29 -16.61
CA LYS A 394 -12.44 11.23 -16.25
C LYS A 394 -12.92 9.79 -16.46
N VAL A 395 -13.51 9.20 -15.44
CA VAL A 395 -14.06 7.84 -15.49
C VAL A 395 -15.56 7.92 -15.55
N VAL A 396 -16.15 7.26 -16.54
CA VAL A 396 -17.61 7.22 -16.75
C VAL A 396 -18.10 5.79 -16.87
N ASP A 397 -19.37 5.57 -16.55
CA ASP A 397 -20.06 4.30 -16.80
C ASP A 397 -20.62 4.19 -18.23
N ALA A 398 -21.36 3.12 -18.48
CA ALA A 398 -21.99 2.86 -19.79
C ALA A 398 -23.00 3.95 -20.20
N ASP A 399 -23.61 4.63 -19.23
CA ASP A 399 -24.59 5.70 -19.46
C ASP A 399 -23.96 7.10 -19.53
N ASN A 400 -22.62 7.19 -19.58
CA ASN A 400 -21.82 8.42 -19.49
C ASN A 400 -21.93 9.19 -18.16
N ALA A 401 -22.46 8.57 -17.11
CA ALA A 401 -22.46 9.20 -15.80
C ALA A 401 -21.04 9.21 -15.20
N LEU A 402 -20.68 10.30 -14.51
CA LEU A 402 -19.38 10.42 -13.84
C LEU A 402 -19.26 9.38 -12.71
N VAL A 403 -18.23 8.54 -12.79
CA VAL A 403 -17.88 7.57 -11.75
C VAL A 403 -16.77 8.10 -10.85
N ALA A 404 -15.71 8.65 -11.41
CA ALA A 404 -14.58 9.17 -10.65
C ALA A 404 -13.71 10.14 -11.48
N ILE A 405 -12.84 10.86 -10.79
CA ILE A 405 -11.64 11.46 -11.37
C ILE A 405 -10.45 10.61 -10.93
N PHE A 406 -9.60 10.24 -11.87
CA PHE A 406 -8.48 9.34 -11.65
C PHE A 406 -7.16 10.02 -12.01
N TYR A 407 -6.21 9.99 -11.07
CA TYR A 407 -4.84 10.48 -11.22
C TYR A 407 -3.89 9.28 -11.27
N ALA A 408 -2.93 9.30 -12.18
CA ALA A 408 -1.94 8.24 -12.35
C ALA A 408 -0.53 8.81 -12.38
N ASP A 409 0.28 8.43 -11.41
CA ASP A 409 1.63 8.94 -11.16
C ASP A 409 2.62 7.77 -11.15
N PHE A 410 3.33 7.56 -12.27
CA PHE A 410 4.05 6.31 -12.50
C PHE A 410 5.56 6.36 -12.23
N PHE A 411 6.19 7.53 -12.18
CA PHE A 411 7.65 7.60 -12.24
C PHE A 411 8.29 8.06 -10.92
N PRO A 412 9.48 7.50 -10.56
CA PRO A 412 10.21 7.91 -9.38
C PRO A 412 10.77 9.34 -9.51
N ARG A 413 10.91 10.01 -8.37
CA ARG A 413 11.56 11.33 -8.23
C ARG A 413 11.96 11.56 -6.78
N ALA A 414 12.89 12.49 -6.52
CA ALA A 414 13.48 12.72 -5.20
C ALA A 414 12.45 13.06 -4.09
N GLY A 415 11.34 13.71 -4.45
CA GLY A 415 10.26 14.04 -3.53
C GLY A 415 9.20 12.95 -3.36
N LYS A 416 9.41 11.76 -3.91
CA LYS A 416 8.43 10.67 -3.93
C LYS A 416 8.92 9.47 -3.13
N ARG A 417 8.09 8.96 -2.24
CA ARG A 417 8.36 7.75 -1.46
C ARG A 417 8.48 6.53 -2.37
N ASP A 418 9.34 5.57 -2.01
CA ASP A 418 9.46 4.27 -2.67
C ASP A 418 8.17 3.44 -2.56
N GLY A 419 8.03 2.46 -3.47
CA GLY A 419 6.92 1.53 -3.54
C GLY A 419 5.81 2.00 -4.47
N ALA A 420 4.64 1.39 -4.31
CA ALA A 420 3.42 1.76 -5.01
C ALA A 420 2.26 1.82 -4.01
N TRP A 421 1.27 2.66 -4.27
CA TRP A 421 0.09 2.77 -3.42
C TRP A 421 -1.06 3.48 -4.13
N MET A 422 -2.28 3.18 -3.69
CA MET A 422 -3.47 3.95 -4.02
C MET A 422 -3.77 4.95 -2.90
N THR A 423 -4.30 6.10 -3.26
CA THR A 423 -4.78 7.11 -2.32
C THR A 423 -5.99 7.86 -2.88
N SER A 424 -6.64 8.66 -2.04
CA SER A 424 -7.81 9.46 -2.40
C SER A 424 -7.60 10.92 -2.03
N PHE A 425 -7.89 11.84 -2.96
CA PHE A 425 -8.02 13.28 -2.68
C PHE A 425 -9.43 13.63 -2.18
N LYS A 426 -10.42 12.83 -2.55
CA LYS A 426 -11.82 12.98 -2.16
C LYS A 426 -12.49 11.60 -2.16
N PRO A 427 -13.16 11.17 -1.06
CA PRO A 427 -13.94 9.94 -1.05
C PRO A 427 -15.26 10.10 -1.82
N GLN A 428 -15.93 8.99 -2.13
CA GLN A 428 -17.33 8.98 -2.55
C GLN A 428 -18.24 9.02 -1.32
N TYR A 429 -19.32 9.78 -1.36
CA TYR A 429 -20.39 9.77 -0.35
C TYR A 429 -21.67 10.43 -0.89
N ILE A 430 -22.78 10.25 -0.16
CA ILE A 430 -24.06 10.91 -0.51
C ILE A 430 -24.38 11.97 0.54
N LYS A 431 -24.50 13.23 0.13
CA LYS A 431 -24.85 14.34 1.00
C LYS A 431 -26.00 15.16 0.39
N ASN A 432 -27.06 15.38 1.14
CA ASN A 432 -28.24 16.12 0.68
C ASN A 432 -28.82 15.60 -0.66
N GLY A 433 -28.81 14.29 -0.88
CA GLY A 433 -29.28 13.65 -2.11
C GLY A 433 -28.32 13.71 -3.29
N THR A 434 -27.15 14.36 -3.14
CA THR A 434 -26.11 14.41 -4.17
C THR A 434 -25.06 13.31 -3.92
N ASN A 435 -24.79 12.49 -4.94
CA ASN A 435 -23.70 11.51 -4.88
C ASN A 435 -22.40 12.18 -5.29
N GLU A 436 -21.58 12.50 -4.30
CA GLU A 436 -20.25 13.08 -4.48
C GLU A 436 -19.29 12.00 -4.99
N ARG A 437 -18.75 12.19 -6.20
CA ARG A 437 -17.89 11.19 -6.81
C ARG A 437 -16.43 11.36 -6.37
N PRO A 438 -15.68 10.23 -6.25
CA PRO A 438 -14.35 10.23 -5.67
C PRO A 438 -13.28 10.74 -6.64
N HIS A 439 -12.18 11.25 -6.06
CA HIS A 439 -10.95 11.55 -6.77
C HIS A 439 -9.85 10.62 -6.26
N ILE A 440 -9.47 9.67 -7.09
CA ILE A 440 -8.58 8.56 -6.76
C ILE A 440 -7.22 8.75 -7.43
N SER A 441 -6.14 8.40 -6.76
CA SER A 441 -4.79 8.42 -7.32
C SER A 441 -4.08 7.10 -7.09
N ILE A 442 -3.40 6.59 -8.11
CA ILE A 442 -2.35 5.57 -7.95
C ILE A 442 -0.99 6.21 -8.14
N VAL A 443 -0.05 5.79 -7.32
CA VAL A 443 1.32 6.27 -7.33
C VAL A 443 2.26 5.08 -7.40
N CYS A 444 3.15 5.06 -8.40
CA CYS A 444 4.10 3.99 -8.65
C CYS A 444 5.51 4.56 -8.85
N ASN A 445 6.50 3.67 -8.92
CA ASN A 445 7.89 4.02 -9.18
C ASN A 445 8.43 3.10 -10.30
N PHE A 446 7.91 3.26 -11.51
CA PHE A 446 8.22 2.42 -12.66
C PHE A 446 9.43 2.92 -13.46
N THR A 447 9.97 2.05 -14.29
CA THR A 447 11.04 2.34 -15.23
C THR A 447 10.68 3.53 -16.11
N LYS A 448 11.50 4.60 -16.05
CA LYS A 448 11.32 5.80 -16.88
C LYS A 448 11.62 5.55 -18.36
N PRO A 449 11.04 6.33 -19.28
CA PRO A 449 11.52 6.35 -20.65
C PRO A 449 12.96 6.87 -20.70
N THR A 450 13.74 6.41 -21.69
CA THR A 450 15.07 6.95 -22.03
C THR A 450 14.95 7.85 -23.27
N GLU A 451 16.07 8.43 -23.72
CA GLU A 451 16.09 9.21 -24.97
C GLU A 451 15.73 8.36 -26.19
N THR A 452 16.04 7.05 -26.14
CA THR A 452 15.90 6.14 -27.27
C THR A 452 14.69 5.21 -27.18
N LYS A 453 14.13 5.02 -25.97
CA LYS A 453 13.05 4.05 -25.72
C LYS A 453 11.94 4.63 -24.86
N PRO A 454 10.67 4.29 -25.14
CA PRO A 454 9.55 4.61 -24.25
C PRO A 454 9.72 3.86 -22.91
N SER A 455 8.87 4.17 -21.93
CA SER A 455 8.79 3.37 -20.70
C SER A 455 8.34 1.94 -21.05
N LEU A 456 9.25 0.98 -20.90
CA LEU A 456 9.03 -0.44 -21.10
C LEU A 456 9.07 -1.13 -19.75
N LEU A 457 7.94 -1.68 -19.32
CA LEU A 457 7.76 -2.26 -17.99
C LEU A 457 8.32 -3.69 -17.92
N THR A 458 8.88 -4.04 -16.78
CA THR A 458 9.06 -5.45 -16.39
C THR A 458 7.71 -6.11 -16.16
N PHE A 459 7.63 -7.42 -16.20
CA PHE A 459 6.38 -8.12 -15.90
C PHE A 459 5.92 -7.87 -14.44
N ASN A 460 6.86 -7.71 -13.51
CA ASN A 460 6.54 -7.31 -12.14
C ASN A 460 5.91 -5.90 -12.06
N GLU A 461 6.42 -4.93 -12.83
CA GLU A 461 5.81 -3.60 -12.90
C GLU A 461 4.39 -3.65 -13.52
N VAL A 462 4.16 -4.55 -14.48
CA VAL A 462 2.81 -4.80 -15.04
C VAL A 462 1.86 -5.31 -13.96
N THR A 463 2.25 -6.33 -13.21
CA THR A 463 1.41 -6.86 -12.12
C THR A 463 1.19 -5.83 -11.02
N THR A 464 2.20 -5.02 -10.69
CA THR A 464 2.06 -3.90 -9.73
C THR A 464 1.06 -2.85 -10.21
N LEU A 465 1.06 -2.51 -11.52
CA LEU A 465 0.07 -1.58 -12.07
C LEU A 465 -1.35 -2.12 -11.90
N PHE A 466 -1.57 -3.40 -12.20
CA PHE A 466 -2.87 -4.04 -12.03
C PHE A 466 -3.27 -4.13 -10.56
N HIS A 467 -2.32 -4.37 -9.66
CA HIS A 467 -2.53 -4.32 -8.20
C HIS A 467 -3.08 -2.96 -7.77
N GLU A 468 -2.34 -1.88 -8.03
CA GLU A 468 -2.76 -0.53 -7.66
C GLU A 468 -4.07 -0.11 -8.34
N PHE A 469 -4.27 -0.56 -9.58
CA PHE A 469 -5.51 -0.33 -10.29
C PHE A 469 -6.69 -1.08 -9.66
N GLY A 470 -6.48 -2.25 -9.06
CA GLY A 470 -7.48 -2.96 -8.25
C GLY A 470 -7.95 -2.16 -7.04
N HIS A 471 -7.01 -1.56 -6.30
CA HIS A 471 -7.32 -0.59 -5.24
C HIS A 471 -8.05 0.65 -5.78
N ALA A 472 -7.62 1.16 -6.94
CA ALA A 472 -8.28 2.30 -7.57
C ALA A 472 -9.74 1.98 -7.94
N LEU A 473 -10.01 0.79 -8.49
CA LEU A 473 -11.38 0.33 -8.78
C LEU A 473 -12.22 0.24 -7.51
N HIS A 474 -11.65 -0.24 -6.40
CA HIS A 474 -12.32 -0.27 -5.09
C HIS A 474 -12.72 1.13 -4.62
N GLY A 475 -11.85 2.12 -4.81
CA GLY A 475 -12.15 3.53 -4.52
C GLY A 475 -13.13 4.16 -5.49
N MET A 476 -12.96 3.96 -6.81
CA MET A 476 -13.78 4.57 -7.85
C MET A 476 -15.22 4.06 -7.88
N LEU A 477 -15.41 2.75 -7.67
CA LEU A 477 -16.71 2.10 -7.72
C LEU A 477 -17.50 2.17 -6.41
N ALA A 478 -16.95 2.82 -5.38
CA ALA A 478 -17.64 3.03 -4.11
C ALA A 478 -19.02 3.64 -4.32
N ASN A 479 -20.02 3.14 -3.59
CA ASN A 479 -21.38 3.61 -3.62
C ASN A 479 -22.02 3.48 -2.24
N THR A 480 -21.53 4.27 -1.30
CA THR A 480 -21.95 4.30 0.10
C THR A 480 -22.61 5.65 0.43
N THR A 481 -23.38 5.70 1.50
CA THR A 481 -23.95 6.97 1.98
C THR A 481 -22.90 7.79 2.73
N TYR A 482 -22.09 7.12 3.56
CA TYR A 482 -21.22 7.78 4.55
C TYR A 482 -19.75 7.73 4.12
N PRO A 483 -19.03 8.88 4.17
CA PRO A 483 -17.62 8.95 3.73
C PRO A 483 -16.68 8.01 4.53
N SER A 484 -16.92 7.81 5.83
CA SER A 484 -16.09 6.93 6.66
C SER A 484 -16.25 5.43 6.37
N LEU A 485 -17.23 5.06 5.55
CA LEU A 485 -17.46 3.68 5.09
C LEU A 485 -17.08 3.46 3.62
N SER A 486 -16.65 4.50 2.90
CA SER A 486 -16.51 4.51 1.46
C SER A 486 -15.21 3.83 0.98
N GLY A 487 -15.29 3.16 -0.14
CA GLY A 487 -14.14 2.63 -0.90
C GLY A 487 -13.27 1.72 -0.05
N THR A 488 -11.99 2.06 0.05
CA THR A 488 -10.97 1.27 0.78
C THR A 488 -11.06 1.37 2.31
N ASN A 489 -12.09 2.04 2.89
CA ASN A 489 -12.34 2.11 4.34
C ASN A 489 -12.94 0.79 4.88
N VAL A 490 -12.33 -0.32 4.57
CA VAL A 490 -12.66 -1.68 4.98
C VAL A 490 -11.71 -2.18 6.07
N TYR A 491 -11.91 -3.40 6.57
CA TYR A 491 -10.90 -4.06 7.39
C TYR A 491 -9.62 -4.25 6.60
N TRP A 492 -8.48 -4.02 7.26
CA TRP A 492 -7.16 -3.99 6.61
C TRP A 492 -6.78 -5.34 5.97
N ASP A 493 -7.19 -6.46 6.57
CA ASP A 493 -6.99 -7.80 6.06
C ASP A 493 -7.98 -8.22 4.95
N PHE A 494 -8.83 -7.27 4.51
CA PHE A 494 -9.69 -7.40 3.33
C PHE A 494 -9.28 -6.45 2.20
N VAL A 495 -8.56 -5.38 2.52
CA VAL A 495 -8.29 -4.28 1.56
C VAL A 495 -7.48 -4.74 0.34
N GLU A 496 -6.64 -5.78 0.50
CA GLU A 496 -5.80 -6.32 -0.57
C GLU A 496 -6.54 -7.29 -1.51
N LEU A 497 -7.77 -7.70 -1.21
CA LEU A 497 -8.52 -8.57 -2.12
C LEU A 497 -8.76 -7.94 -3.50
N PRO A 498 -9.23 -6.68 -3.64
CA PRO A 498 -9.44 -6.07 -4.95
C PRO A 498 -8.16 -5.83 -5.75
N SER A 499 -7.04 -5.60 -5.08
CA SER A 499 -5.73 -5.40 -5.72
C SER A 499 -5.14 -6.72 -6.20
N GLN A 500 -5.00 -7.70 -5.33
CA GLN A 500 -4.37 -8.98 -5.63
C GLN A 500 -5.18 -9.81 -6.64
N ILE A 501 -6.51 -9.76 -6.57
CA ILE A 501 -7.30 -10.52 -7.56
C ILE A 501 -7.04 -10.02 -8.99
N LEU A 502 -6.84 -8.69 -9.17
CA LEU A 502 -6.66 -8.12 -10.50
C LEU A 502 -5.30 -8.49 -11.12
N GLU A 503 -4.28 -8.77 -10.32
CA GLU A 503 -3.00 -9.28 -10.80
C GLU A 503 -3.13 -10.59 -11.58
N ASN A 504 -4.11 -11.43 -11.24
CA ASN A 504 -4.31 -12.72 -11.90
C ASN A 504 -4.64 -12.58 -13.39
N TRP A 505 -5.29 -11.48 -13.80
CA TRP A 505 -5.55 -11.20 -15.22
C TRP A 505 -4.27 -11.05 -16.05
N CYS A 506 -3.15 -10.62 -15.43
CA CYS A 506 -1.86 -10.50 -16.12
C CYS A 506 -1.27 -11.86 -16.59
N TYR A 507 -1.73 -12.97 -16.04
CA TYR A 507 -1.30 -14.31 -16.43
C TYR A 507 -2.24 -14.98 -17.45
N GLU A 508 -3.34 -14.34 -17.79
CA GLU A 508 -4.32 -14.93 -18.71
C GLU A 508 -4.08 -14.47 -20.16
N GLU A 509 -4.03 -15.43 -21.07
CA GLU A 509 -3.77 -15.20 -22.51
C GLU A 509 -4.76 -14.20 -23.11
N GLU A 510 -6.06 -14.36 -22.79
CA GLU A 510 -7.12 -13.47 -23.28
C GLU A 510 -6.87 -12.01 -22.87
N THR A 511 -6.35 -11.80 -21.68
CA THR A 511 -6.01 -10.46 -21.17
C THR A 511 -4.73 -9.92 -21.81
N LEU A 512 -3.67 -10.71 -21.86
CA LEU A 512 -2.39 -10.29 -22.46
C LEU A 512 -2.56 -9.88 -23.92
N LYS A 513 -3.41 -10.55 -24.68
CA LYS A 513 -3.71 -10.19 -26.07
C LYS A 513 -4.35 -8.80 -26.23
N LEU A 514 -4.98 -8.25 -25.19
CA LEU A 514 -5.57 -6.92 -25.24
C LEU A 514 -4.51 -5.82 -25.30
N PHE A 515 -3.40 -5.97 -24.57
CA PHE A 515 -2.45 -4.88 -24.38
C PHE A 515 -0.99 -5.22 -24.63
N ALA A 516 -0.58 -6.49 -24.52
CA ALA A 516 0.82 -6.89 -24.70
C ALA A 516 1.17 -6.86 -26.20
N LYS A 517 1.60 -5.68 -26.67
CA LYS A 517 1.95 -5.41 -28.07
C LYS A 517 3.35 -4.84 -28.16
N HIS A 518 4.15 -5.36 -29.08
CA HIS A 518 5.50 -4.88 -29.32
C HIS A 518 5.50 -3.38 -29.64
N TYR A 519 6.32 -2.61 -28.95
CA TYR A 519 6.26 -1.14 -28.98
C TYR A 519 6.65 -0.53 -30.35
N GLU A 520 7.42 -1.24 -31.17
CA GLU A 520 7.80 -0.81 -32.52
C GLU A 520 6.90 -1.40 -33.60
N THR A 521 6.63 -2.73 -33.55
CA THR A 521 5.91 -3.42 -34.64
C THR A 521 4.40 -3.44 -34.42
N GLY A 522 3.92 -3.27 -33.20
CA GLY A 522 2.50 -3.41 -32.84
C GLY A 522 2.01 -4.87 -32.78
N GLU A 523 2.89 -5.84 -33.03
CA GLU A 523 2.55 -7.26 -32.96
C GLU A 523 2.19 -7.68 -31.53
N VAL A 524 1.13 -8.50 -31.44
CA VAL A 524 0.71 -9.07 -30.15
C VAL A 524 1.76 -10.04 -29.65
N ILE A 525 1.95 -10.11 -28.33
CA ILE A 525 2.86 -11.04 -27.68
C ILE A 525 2.66 -12.48 -28.21
N PRO A 526 3.73 -13.17 -28.63
CA PRO A 526 3.63 -14.55 -29.09
C PRO A 526 3.09 -15.48 -28.00
N ILE A 527 2.23 -16.43 -28.40
CA ILE A 527 1.68 -17.44 -27.46
C ILE A 527 2.77 -18.20 -26.71
N ALA A 528 3.89 -18.47 -27.35
CA ALA A 528 5.03 -19.13 -26.72
C ALA A 528 5.61 -18.32 -25.53
N LEU A 529 5.59 -17.00 -25.57
CA LEU A 529 5.99 -16.17 -24.43
C LEU A 529 4.92 -16.18 -23.32
N VAL A 530 3.64 -16.18 -23.69
CA VAL A 530 2.54 -16.31 -22.72
C VAL A 530 2.62 -17.64 -21.97
N GLU A 531 2.90 -18.74 -22.68
CA GLU A 531 3.10 -20.07 -22.08
C GLU A 531 4.28 -20.07 -21.10
N LYS A 532 5.38 -19.41 -21.46
CA LYS A 532 6.54 -19.27 -20.58
C LYS A 532 6.24 -18.43 -19.32
N ILE A 533 5.49 -17.34 -19.45
CA ILE A 533 5.00 -16.54 -18.30
C ILE A 533 4.21 -17.45 -17.36
N LYS A 534 3.25 -18.21 -17.88
CA LYS A 534 2.46 -19.15 -17.07
C LYS A 534 3.30 -20.25 -16.43
N ALA A 535 4.22 -20.83 -17.16
CA ALA A 535 5.10 -21.90 -16.67
C ALA A 535 6.04 -21.41 -15.56
N SER A 536 6.47 -20.15 -15.62
CA SER A 536 7.36 -19.54 -14.62
C SER A 536 6.61 -18.87 -13.44
N ALA A 537 5.28 -18.85 -13.43
CA ALA A 537 4.49 -18.16 -12.43
C ALA A 537 4.84 -18.59 -10.99
N ASN A 538 5.03 -19.89 -10.78
CA ASN A 538 5.35 -20.47 -9.47
C ASN A 538 6.87 -20.69 -9.26
N PHE A 539 7.71 -20.08 -10.09
CA PHE A 539 9.17 -20.21 -9.93
C PHE A 539 9.64 -19.59 -8.63
N LEU A 540 10.32 -20.39 -7.80
CA LEU A 540 10.79 -20.05 -6.45
C LEU A 540 9.67 -19.56 -5.51
N GLU A 541 8.46 -20.10 -5.66
CA GLU A 541 7.30 -19.68 -4.87
C GLU A 541 7.43 -20.01 -3.38
N GLY A 542 8.07 -21.12 -3.03
CA GLY A 542 8.41 -21.45 -1.65
C GLY A 542 9.29 -20.38 -1.00
N MET A 543 10.38 -19.97 -1.68
CA MET A 543 11.30 -18.92 -1.22
C MET A 543 10.60 -17.56 -1.10
N LYS A 544 9.76 -17.20 -2.07
CA LYS A 544 8.95 -15.97 -2.04
C LYS A 544 7.98 -15.97 -0.87
N THR A 545 7.31 -17.09 -0.65
CA THR A 545 6.38 -17.25 0.48
C THR A 545 7.11 -17.09 1.81
N LEU A 546 8.25 -17.74 2.03
CA LEU A 546 9.04 -17.56 3.25
C LEU A 546 9.41 -16.08 3.50
N ARG A 547 9.80 -15.37 2.44
CA ARG A 547 10.10 -13.94 2.54
C ARG A 547 8.89 -13.13 3.00
N GLN A 548 7.70 -13.38 2.47
CA GLN A 548 6.49 -12.67 2.90
C GLN A 548 6.10 -13.03 4.34
N LEU A 549 6.26 -14.29 4.73
CA LEU A 549 6.02 -14.74 6.09
C LEU A 549 6.99 -14.09 7.09
N SER A 550 8.26 -13.93 6.71
CA SER A 550 9.25 -13.24 7.58
C SER A 550 8.82 -11.81 7.92
N PHE A 551 8.19 -11.10 6.99
CA PHE A 551 7.68 -9.75 7.23
C PHE A 551 6.49 -9.73 8.18
N GLY A 552 5.56 -10.68 8.04
CA GLY A 552 4.43 -10.85 8.94
C GLY A 552 4.86 -11.26 10.36
N LEU A 553 5.84 -12.17 10.47
CA LEU A 553 6.40 -12.59 11.75
C LEU A 553 7.16 -11.45 12.43
N LEU A 554 7.94 -10.66 11.70
CA LEU A 554 8.62 -9.48 12.23
C LEU A 554 7.64 -8.43 12.74
N ASP A 555 6.56 -8.17 12.01
CA ASP A 555 5.49 -7.28 12.46
C ASP A 555 4.86 -7.76 13.77
N MET A 556 4.54 -9.04 13.87
CA MET A 556 3.97 -9.61 15.09
C MET A 556 4.98 -9.67 16.25
N ALA A 557 6.27 -9.85 15.96
CA ALA A 557 7.33 -9.79 16.98
C ALA A 557 7.46 -8.39 17.62
N TRP A 558 7.29 -7.31 16.84
CA TRP A 558 7.29 -5.95 17.38
C TRP A 558 6.00 -5.57 18.11
N HIS A 559 4.85 -6.11 17.71
CA HIS A 559 3.54 -5.58 18.12
C HIS A 559 2.68 -6.58 18.93
N GLY A 560 2.99 -7.87 18.87
CA GLY A 560 2.25 -8.94 19.56
C GLY A 560 2.74 -9.25 20.99
N ILE A 561 3.84 -8.62 21.41
CA ILE A 561 4.47 -8.84 22.70
C ILE A 561 4.77 -7.51 23.41
N ASP A 562 5.36 -7.57 24.61
CA ASP A 562 5.96 -6.42 25.26
C ASP A 562 7.35 -6.14 24.65
N PRO A 563 7.54 -5.01 23.94
CA PRO A 563 8.81 -4.73 23.25
C PRO A 563 9.88 -4.13 24.16
N ARG A 564 9.58 -3.75 25.41
CA ARG A 564 10.50 -3.04 26.32
C ARG A 564 11.77 -3.80 26.68
N PRO A 565 11.79 -5.14 26.78
CA PRO A 565 13.02 -5.90 27.02
C PRO A 565 14.02 -5.88 25.85
N TYR A 566 13.57 -5.57 24.63
CA TYR A 566 14.40 -5.65 23.42
C TYR A 566 15.15 -4.34 23.17
N ASN A 567 16.42 -4.31 23.55
CA ASN A 567 17.29 -3.14 23.39
C ASN A 567 18.05 -3.13 22.06
N ASP A 568 18.26 -4.29 21.46
CA ASP A 568 18.95 -4.48 20.18
C ASP A 568 17.95 -4.82 19.08
N VAL A 569 17.75 -3.87 18.15
CA VAL A 569 16.82 -3.99 17.04
C VAL A 569 17.19 -5.13 16.09
N LYS A 570 18.50 -5.30 15.83
CA LYS A 570 19.02 -6.35 14.95
C LYS A 570 18.83 -7.73 15.57
N ALA A 571 19.16 -7.88 16.84
CA ALA A 571 18.98 -9.16 17.53
C ALA A 571 17.51 -9.59 17.58
N HIS A 572 16.59 -8.64 17.85
CA HIS A 572 15.14 -8.90 17.82
C HIS A 572 14.64 -9.29 16.43
N GLU A 573 15.14 -8.65 15.39
CA GLU A 573 14.81 -9.00 14.00
C GLU A 573 15.29 -10.40 13.64
N LEU A 574 16.51 -10.78 14.02
CA LEU A 574 17.05 -12.12 13.75
C LEU A 574 16.25 -13.21 14.46
N GLU A 575 15.83 -12.97 15.71
CA GLU A 575 14.96 -13.87 16.46
C GLU A 575 13.59 -14.02 15.73
N ALA A 576 13.00 -12.92 15.27
CA ALA A 576 11.73 -12.93 14.57
C ALA A 576 11.78 -13.66 13.22
N PHE A 577 12.88 -13.52 12.49
CA PHE A 577 13.05 -14.22 11.21
C PHE A 577 13.22 -15.72 11.37
N GLY A 578 13.96 -16.18 12.37
CA GLY A 578 14.10 -17.57 12.76
C GLY A 578 14.09 -18.54 11.57
N ASP A 579 13.07 -19.36 11.54
CA ASP A 579 12.85 -20.43 10.55
C ASP A 579 12.59 -19.97 9.11
N THR A 580 12.44 -18.67 8.85
CA THR A 580 12.25 -18.13 7.49
C THR A 580 13.57 -17.75 6.81
N SER A 581 14.69 -17.73 7.54
CA SER A 581 16.00 -17.34 7.02
C SER A 581 16.61 -18.44 6.15
N LEU A 582 16.93 -18.12 4.88
CA LEU A 582 17.60 -19.02 3.94
C LEU A 582 19.06 -18.63 3.69
N TYR A 583 19.37 -17.35 3.79
CA TYR A 583 20.71 -16.82 3.50
C TYR A 583 21.46 -16.52 4.81
N PRO A 584 22.81 -16.53 4.77
CA PRO A 584 23.60 -15.99 5.87
C PRO A 584 23.18 -14.57 6.25
N ASP A 585 23.28 -14.23 7.53
CA ASP A 585 23.02 -12.87 7.97
C ASP A 585 24.12 -11.91 7.49
N ILE A 586 23.73 -10.67 7.24
CA ILE A 586 24.61 -9.56 6.91
C ILE A 586 24.56 -8.60 8.10
N GLU A 587 25.68 -8.49 8.84
CA GLU A 587 25.75 -7.71 10.09
C GLU A 587 25.26 -6.27 9.91
N GLU A 588 25.61 -5.64 8.78
CA GLU A 588 25.27 -4.26 8.46
C GLU A 588 23.79 -4.04 8.09
N ASN A 589 23.02 -5.11 7.86
CA ASN A 589 21.65 -5.02 7.39
C ASN A 589 20.64 -5.12 8.54
N CYS A 590 19.64 -4.26 8.53
CA CYS A 590 18.49 -4.33 9.42
C CYS A 590 17.23 -3.84 8.70
N MET A 591 16.27 -4.73 8.49
CA MET A 591 15.04 -4.39 7.81
C MET A 591 14.13 -3.48 8.66
N SER A 592 14.10 -3.69 9.96
CA SER A 592 13.25 -2.93 10.88
C SER A 592 13.45 -1.41 10.79
N THR A 593 14.68 -0.96 10.50
CA THR A 593 15.01 0.49 10.44
C THR A 593 14.51 1.17 9.15
N SER A 594 14.07 0.40 8.16
CA SER A 594 13.50 0.91 6.91
C SER A 594 12.12 0.33 6.56
N PHE A 595 11.52 -0.47 7.47
CA PHE A 595 10.24 -1.12 7.25
C PHE A 595 9.06 -0.16 7.45
N ALA A 596 8.89 0.76 6.48
CA ALA A 596 7.89 1.82 6.52
C ALA A 596 6.44 1.31 6.67
N HIS A 597 6.10 0.13 6.12
CA HIS A 597 4.76 -0.45 6.21
C HIS A 597 4.26 -0.52 7.66
N ILE A 598 5.10 -1.02 8.58
CA ILE A 598 4.70 -1.24 9.96
C ILE A 598 5.07 -0.09 10.91
N PHE A 599 6.08 0.73 10.60
CA PHE A 599 6.50 1.82 11.49
C PHE A 599 5.96 3.20 11.09
N GLN A 600 5.81 3.48 9.81
CA GLN A 600 5.24 4.73 9.30
C GLN A 600 3.78 4.55 8.85
N GLY A 601 3.52 3.51 8.08
CA GLY A 601 2.22 3.21 7.47
C GLY A 601 1.19 2.60 8.41
N GLY A 602 0.12 2.10 7.84
CA GLY A 602 -1.04 1.52 8.54
C GLY A 602 -0.95 0.02 8.84
N TYR A 603 0.18 -0.65 8.49
CA TYR A 603 0.31 -2.11 8.55
C TYR A 603 0.86 -2.66 9.88
N SER A 604 0.95 -1.86 10.95
CA SER A 604 1.32 -2.40 12.27
C SER A 604 0.30 -3.43 12.75
N SER A 605 0.77 -4.63 13.09
CA SER A 605 -0.06 -5.83 13.34
C SER A 605 -0.98 -6.15 12.15
N GLY A 606 -0.55 -5.82 10.92
CA GLY A 606 -1.35 -5.92 9.72
C GLY A 606 -0.62 -6.43 8.48
N TYR A 607 0.69 -6.71 8.56
CA TYR A 607 1.43 -7.16 7.37
C TYR A 607 0.98 -8.55 6.88
N TYR A 608 0.48 -9.40 7.78
CA TYR A 608 -0.12 -10.69 7.42
C TYR A 608 -1.27 -10.56 6.40
N SER A 609 -1.87 -9.37 6.30
CA SER A 609 -3.02 -9.09 5.42
C SER A 609 -2.74 -9.45 3.96
N TYR A 610 -1.50 -9.33 3.49
CA TYR A 610 -1.11 -9.72 2.13
C TYR A 610 -1.34 -11.23 1.90
N LYS A 611 -0.82 -12.08 2.79
CA LYS A 611 -1.04 -13.54 2.69
C LYS A 611 -2.47 -13.95 3.03
N TRP A 612 -3.14 -13.24 3.91
CA TRP A 612 -4.54 -13.44 4.22
C TRP A 612 -5.43 -13.16 3.01
N ALA A 613 -5.21 -12.04 2.35
CA ALA A 613 -5.97 -11.66 1.15
C ALA A 613 -5.64 -12.53 -0.07
N GLU A 614 -4.44 -13.12 -0.16
CA GLU A 614 -4.12 -14.13 -1.18
C GLU A 614 -5.03 -15.37 -1.09
N VAL A 615 -5.48 -15.75 0.11
CA VAL A 615 -6.47 -16.81 0.27
C VAL A 615 -7.82 -16.40 -0.33
N LEU A 616 -8.22 -15.15 -0.07
CA LEU A 616 -9.47 -14.59 -0.60
C LEU A 616 -9.42 -14.45 -2.13
N ASP A 617 -8.32 -13.89 -2.66
CA ASP A 617 -8.15 -13.64 -4.09
C ASP A 617 -8.08 -14.94 -4.90
N ALA A 618 -7.35 -15.94 -4.40
CA ALA A 618 -7.21 -17.22 -5.09
C ALA A 618 -8.55 -17.93 -5.23
N ASP A 619 -9.37 -18.00 -4.16
CA ASP A 619 -10.71 -18.57 -4.21
C ASP A 619 -11.67 -17.73 -5.08
N ALA A 620 -11.56 -16.40 -5.01
CA ALA A 620 -12.36 -15.49 -5.83
C ALA A 620 -12.03 -15.60 -7.33
N PHE A 621 -10.73 -15.65 -7.69
CA PHE A 621 -10.32 -15.78 -9.07
C PHE A 621 -10.63 -17.16 -9.65
N GLU A 622 -10.57 -18.22 -8.83
CA GLU A 622 -11.02 -19.57 -9.23
C GLU A 622 -12.49 -19.55 -9.70
N TYR A 623 -13.35 -18.75 -9.06
CA TYR A 623 -14.73 -18.56 -9.51
C TYR A 623 -14.81 -17.86 -10.87
N PHE A 624 -14.03 -16.82 -11.11
CA PHE A 624 -13.92 -16.21 -12.44
C PHE A 624 -13.42 -17.20 -13.50
N LYS A 625 -12.43 -18.04 -13.17
CA LYS A 625 -11.93 -19.05 -14.12
C LYS A 625 -12.97 -20.10 -14.48
N GLN A 626 -13.77 -20.54 -13.54
CA GLN A 626 -14.84 -21.52 -13.75
C GLN A 626 -15.94 -21.00 -14.68
N GLU A 627 -16.33 -19.74 -14.52
CA GLU A 627 -17.44 -19.11 -15.24
C GLU A 627 -16.99 -18.30 -16.48
N GLY A 628 -15.68 -18.10 -16.65
CA GLY A 628 -15.06 -17.23 -17.65
C GLY A 628 -14.54 -15.93 -17.03
N ILE A 629 -13.27 -15.58 -17.31
CA ILE A 629 -12.58 -14.47 -16.66
C ILE A 629 -13.19 -13.08 -16.95
N PHE A 630 -14.01 -12.97 -17.99
CA PHE A 630 -14.80 -11.77 -18.32
C PHE A 630 -16.31 -12.01 -18.20
N ASN A 631 -16.73 -13.00 -17.40
CA ASN A 631 -18.15 -13.27 -17.17
C ASN A 631 -18.81 -12.08 -16.46
N LYS A 632 -19.78 -11.48 -17.14
CA LYS A 632 -20.45 -10.26 -16.66
C LYS A 632 -21.22 -10.48 -15.36
N THR A 633 -21.84 -11.66 -15.17
CA THR A 633 -22.59 -11.97 -13.96
C THR A 633 -21.69 -12.07 -12.73
N VAL A 634 -20.52 -12.69 -12.87
CA VAL A 634 -19.53 -12.77 -11.79
C VAL A 634 -18.94 -11.40 -11.48
N ALA A 635 -18.61 -10.64 -12.54
CA ALA A 635 -18.11 -9.28 -12.41
C ALA A 635 -19.11 -8.34 -11.71
N ASP A 636 -20.40 -8.41 -12.05
CA ASP A 636 -21.46 -7.62 -11.42
C ASP A 636 -21.65 -7.99 -9.94
N LYS A 637 -21.54 -9.28 -9.58
CA LYS A 637 -21.52 -9.69 -8.17
C LYS A 637 -20.32 -9.15 -7.42
N PHE A 638 -19.13 -9.23 -8.03
CA PHE A 638 -17.90 -8.71 -7.42
C PHE A 638 -17.98 -7.19 -7.24
N LYS A 639 -18.43 -6.46 -8.27
CA LYS A 639 -18.70 -5.03 -8.17
C LYS A 639 -19.68 -4.72 -7.04
N THR A 640 -20.83 -5.41 -7.01
CA THR A 640 -21.92 -5.10 -6.09
C THR A 640 -21.58 -5.39 -4.64
N TYR A 641 -20.93 -6.54 -4.35
CA TYR A 641 -20.72 -7.01 -2.98
C TYR A 641 -19.32 -6.74 -2.44
N VAL A 642 -18.33 -6.52 -3.31
CA VAL A 642 -16.94 -6.26 -2.88
C VAL A 642 -16.57 -4.80 -3.12
N LEU A 643 -16.59 -4.34 -4.40
CA LEU A 643 -16.02 -3.04 -4.75
C LEU A 643 -16.90 -1.86 -4.33
N SER A 644 -18.24 -2.00 -4.38
CA SER A 644 -19.15 -0.87 -4.14
C SER A 644 -19.53 -0.68 -2.67
N GLN A 645 -19.39 -1.71 -1.84
CA GLN A 645 -19.91 -1.69 -0.47
C GLN A 645 -18.97 -0.99 0.52
N GLY A 646 -17.67 -0.89 0.23
CA GLY A 646 -16.72 -0.39 1.22
C GLY A 646 -16.88 -1.10 2.56
N GLY A 647 -16.90 -0.34 3.65
CA GLY A 647 -17.03 -0.87 5.00
C GLY A 647 -18.46 -0.90 5.56
N THR A 648 -19.50 -1.03 4.71
CA THR A 648 -20.92 -1.00 5.13
C THR A 648 -21.40 -2.25 5.84
N GLU A 649 -20.67 -3.37 5.69
CA GLU A 649 -20.93 -4.64 6.38
C GLU A 649 -19.62 -5.34 6.75
N ASN A 650 -19.73 -6.40 7.55
CA ASN A 650 -18.58 -7.27 7.82
C ASN A 650 -18.02 -7.87 6.51
N PRO A 651 -16.70 -7.79 6.26
CA PRO A 651 -16.10 -8.24 5.00
C PRO A 651 -16.39 -9.71 4.66
N MET A 652 -16.41 -10.61 5.63
CA MET A 652 -16.76 -12.03 5.39
C MET A 652 -18.21 -12.19 4.92
N THR A 653 -19.13 -11.36 5.42
CA THR A 653 -20.52 -11.36 4.96
C THR A 653 -20.61 -10.92 3.49
N LEU A 654 -19.88 -9.85 3.12
CA LEU A 654 -19.81 -9.37 1.74
C LEU A 654 -19.16 -10.40 0.82
N TYR A 655 -18.08 -11.03 1.26
CA TYR A 655 -17.42 -12.09 0.51
C TYR A 655 -18.36 -13.28 0.24
N LYS A 656 -19.09 -13.74 1.25
CA LYS A 656 -20.08 -14.81 1.09
C LYS A 656 -21.22 -14.44 0.14
N LYS A 657 -21.67 -13.18 0.13
CA LYS A 657 -22.67 -12.70 -0.85
C LYS A 657 -22.14 -12.77 -2.27
N PHE A 658 -20.87 -12.48 -2.49
CA PHE A 658 -20.20 -12.60 -3.78
C PHE A 658 -19.96 -14.07 -4.16
N ARG A 659 -19.29 -14.82 -3.29
CA ARG A 659 -18.73 -16.15 -3.60
C ARG A 659 -19.72 -17.31 -3.37
N GLY A 660 -20.70 -17.10 -2.47
CA GLY A 660 -21.65 -18.14 -2.02
C GLY A 660 -21.10 -19.06 -0.93
N GLN A 661 -19.84 -18.89 -0.52
CA GLN A 661 -19.16 -19.69 0.51
C GLN A 661 -18.05 -18.90 1.20
N GLU A 662 -17.50 -19.45 2.28
CA GLU A 662 -16.25 -18.96 2.87
C GLU A 662 -15.03 -19.31 2.00
N PRO A 663 -13.97 -18.48 1.98
CA PRO A 663 -12.75 -18.77 1.24
C PRO A 663 -12.05 -20.01 1.84
N LYS A 664 -11.38 -20.77 0.97
CA LYS A 664 -10.60 -21.94 1.37
C LYS A 664 -9.13 -21.76 1.02
N PRO A 665 -8.19 -22.07 1.93
CA PRO A 665 -6.75 -21.98 1.65
C PRO A 665 -6.28 -22.87 0.48
N ASP A 666 -7.05 -23.91 0.16
CA ASP A 666 -6.70 -24.88 -0.90
C ASP A 666 -6.49 -24.21 -2.27
N ALA A 667 -7.26 -23.18 -2.60
CA ALA A 667 -7.10 -22.45 -3.86
C ALA A 667 -5.72 -21.78 -3.95
N LEU A 668 -5.29 -21.14 -2.88
CA LEU A 668 -3.94 -20.55 -2.79
C LEU A 668 -2.85 -21.62 -2.89
N LEU A 669 -2.99 -22.72 -2.12
CA LEU A 669 -2.00 -23.79 -2.10
C LEU A 669 -1.87 -24.48 -3.48
N ARG A 670 -2.99 -24.66 -4.22
CA ARG A 670 -2.97 -25.17 -5.59
C ARG A 670 -2.28 -24.19 -6.53
N ARG A 671 -2.62 -22.89 -6.45
CA ARG A 671 -2.01 -21.82 -7.26
C ARG A 671 -0.50 -21.76 -7.03
N ALA A 672 -0.06 -21.88 -5.79
CA ALA A 672 1.34 -21.89 -5.38
C ALA A 672 2.09 -23.21 -5.71
N GLY A 673 1.41 -24.23 -6.21
CA GLY A 673 2.00 -25.57 -6.45
C GLY A 673 2.38 -26.33 -5.18
N LEU A 674 1.88 -25.92 -4.03
CA LEU A 674 2.13 -26.52 -2.71
C LEU A 674 1.10 -27.61 -2.35
N LEU A 675 -0.02 -27.68 -3.06
CA LEU A 675 -1.02 -28.74 -2.98
C LEU A 675 -1.23 -29.33 -4.38
N LYS A 676 -1.24 -30.68 -4.48
CA LYS A 676 -1.49 -31.39 -5.74
C LYS A 676 -2.97 -31.51 -6.05
#